data_6e0d6c51fd69670e211c37849820e621
#
_entry.id   6e0d6c51fd69670e211c37849820e621
#
_cell.length_a   1.000
_cell.length_b   1.000
_cell.length_c   1.000
_cell.angle_alpha   90.00
_cell.angle_beta   90.00
_cell.angle_gamma   90.00
#
_symmetry.space_group_name_H-M   'P 1'
#
loop_
_entity.id
_entity.type
_entity.pdbx_description
1 polymer ?
#
loop_
_entity_poly.entity_id
_entity_poly.type
_entity_poly.pdbx_seq_one_letter_code
_entity_poly.pdbx_strand_id
1 'polypeptide(L)'
;MSEPTVAPRKPHRITTKIDWWRAAVQAAAVSSSASPGKGTPALSTRMPMPANGPLSTSTREGQSTRVHILDDPMPDYGEHEATDDPLQVLRHSTAHLLAAAVVELHPEAKYGIGPAVQDGFYYDFDFGGKSISEADLPAIESRMRRLAQADIPFVHEVLPRKQAIEEFAKRDQIYKVELIHDKVEGDEVSVYRTGEFLDLCRGPHVRSTKDLKAFKLMRVAGAYWRGDEKKPQLTRIYGTAWQTQRELDDYLKFLEEAEKRDHKKLGKDLKLFAVDDRVGPGLPLWLPDGATIRRELERFIVDEELSRGYLHVRTPDVARLDLYRQSGHAQLYSEYMYPPMKFEDGEELELRPVNCPHHIVIYQTELRSYRDLPLRIAEIGNNWRYERSGTLAGMNRVRAFALNDAHIFCTPDQLMDEVKGAIDLALYFSKVLGIDEFSYQLSTRDDVKDKWLGTEEQWEDAQAALAEALESMGQTYKRGVGDAAFYGPKIDFQVRDAHRREFTNSTVQVDFQLPQRFDLEYVAEDGTRKRRVMVHRGAAGAMERLFSYLIERYAGAFPTWLHPTQVVVASTKDEFNDYAQEVGARLRASRVRVQVDTRSERLNRKIRDARLKKVPFIAVVGEKEAPAGHVNVNDRTDKQVEMPLEAFVSMISAEIAERRR
;
A
#
# COMPACT_ATOMS: atom_id res chain seq x y z
N MET A 1 -15.18 56.82 49.65
CA MET A 1 -14.54 57.49 48.52
C MET A 1 -14.83 56.65 47.30
N SER A 2 -15.53 57.27 46.39
CA SER A 2 -16.38 56.79 45.32
C SER A 2 -15.61 56.09 44.19
N GLU A 3 -16.07 54.90 43.82
CA GLU A 3 -15.76 54.23 42.54
C GLU A 3 -16.52 54.93 41.40
N PRO A 4 -15.95 54.99 40.16
CA PRO A 4 -16.70 55.40 38.99
C PRO A 4 -17.28 54.21 38.23
N THR A 5 -18.58 54.25 38.08
CA THR A 5 -19.43 53.40 37.24
C THR A 5 -19.06 53.52 35.75
N VAL A 6 -18.78 52.37 35.11
CA VAL A 6 -18.61 52.24 33.66
C VAL A 6 -19.90 51.74 33.02
N ALA A 7 -20.42 52.51 32.09
CA ALA A 7 -21.64 52.24 31.32
C ALA A 7 -21.41 51.09 30.29
N PRO A 8 -22.44 50.30 29.92
CA PRO A 8 -22.30 49.16 29.02
C PRO A 8 -22.24 49.63 27.53
N ARG A 9 -21.19 49.15 26.80
CA ARG A 9 -21.09 49.30 25.34
C ARG A 9 -22.08 48.38 24.64
N LYS A 10 -22.78 48.89 23.66
CA LYS A 10 -23.66 48.14 22.75
C LYS A 10 -22.86 47.19 21.89
N PRO A 11 -23.34 45.96 21.55
CA PRO A 11 -22.66 45.05 20.68
C PRO A 11 -22.74 45.47 19.20
N HIS A 12 -21.60 45.53 18.53
CA HIS A 12 -21.53 45.67 17.08
C HIS A 12 -22.04 44.36 16.43
N ARG A 13 -23.01 44.51 15.52
CA ARG A 13 -23.48 43.45 14.62
C ARG A 13 -22.34 43.04 13.70
N ILE A 14 -21.90 41.78 13.82
CA ILE A 14 -21.07 41.10 12.86
C ILE A 14 -22.03 40.57 11.79
N THR A 15 -22.02 41.20 10.62
CA THR A 15 -22.70 40.66 9.42
C THR A 15 -21.85 39.52 8.87
N THR A 16 -22.32 38.29 9.07
CA THR A 16 -21.70 37.10 8.57
C THR A 16 -21.95 36.91 7.09
N LYS A 17 -20.90 36.50 6.35
CA LYS A 17 -20.88 36.19 4.91
C LYS A 17 -21.87 35.06 4.48
N ILE A 18 -22.80 34.69 5.31
CA ILE A 18 -23.81 33.63 5.06
C ILE A 18 -24.99 34.14 4.23
N ASP A 19 -25.24 35.46 4.19
CA ASP A 19 -26.38 36.01 3.47
C ASP A 19 -26.20 36.10 1.94
N TRP A 20 -24.96 36.01 1.45
CA TRP A 20 -24.65 35.99 0.02
C TRP A 20 -25.00 34.69 -0.68
N TRP A 21 -24.95 33.59 0.01
CA TRP A 21 -25.22 32.25 -0.54
C TRP A 21 -26.73 32.01 -0.74
N ARG A 22 -27.58 32.58 0.11
CA ARG A 22 -29.03 32.48 -0.03
C ARG A 22 -29.60 33.29 -1.22
N ALA A 23 -28.97 34.38 -1.57
CA ALA A 23 -29.37 35.18 -2.73
C ALA A 23 -29.03 34.51 -4.08
N ALA A 24 -27.93 33.75 -4.15
CA ALA A 24 -27.50 33.05 -5.36
C ALA A 24 -28.38 31.83 -5.70
N VAL A 25 -28.94 31.15 -4.68
CA VAL A 25 -29.81 29.97 -4.88
C VAL A 25 -31.24 30.39 -5.35
N GLN A 26 -31.72 31.55 -4.98
CA GLN A 26 -33.04 32.04 -5.44
C GLN A 26 -33.04 32.60 -6.89
N ALA A 27 -31.88 33.03 -7.40
CA ALA A 27 -31.78 33.51 -8.77
C ALA A 27 -31.72 32.39 -9.84
N ALA A 28 -31.33 31.18 -9.44
CA ALA A 28 -31.25 30.02 -10.35
C ALA A 28 -32.58 29.27 -10.56
N ALA A 29 -33.63 29.58 -9.80
CA ALA A 29 -34.90 28.87 -9.85
C ALA A 29 -35.98 29.53 -10.78
N VAL A 30 -35.68 30.65 -11.49
CA VAL A 30 -36.65 31.38 -12.25
C VAL A 30 -36.50 31.28 -13.80
N SER A 31 -35.54 30.50 -14.31
CA SER A 31 -35.32 30.38 -15.76
C SER A 31 -35.43 28.96 -16.33
N SER A 32 -36.53 28.26 -16.08
CA SER A 32 -36.87 27.05 -16.84
C SER A 32 -38.39 26.88 -17.00
N SER A 33 -38.96 27.64 -17.90
CA SER A 33 -40.28 27.34 -18.45
C SER A 33 -40.36 27.81 -19.93
N ALA A 34 -40.09 26.87 -20.84
CA ALA A 34 -40.61 26.94 -22.22
C ALA A 34 -40.64 25.51 -22.80
N SER A 35 -41.82 25.10 -23.18
CA SER A 35 -42.24 23.83 -23.74
C SER A 35 -42.18 23.76 -25.28
N PRO A 36 -42.63 22.71 -25.96
CA PRO A 36 -41.81 21.95 -26.91
C PRO A 36 -42.28 22.06 -28.35
N GLY A 37 -41.43 21.75 -29.33
CA GLY A 37 -41.75 21.70 -30.76
C GLY A 37 -41.12 20.53 -31.50
N LYS A 38 -41.88 19.53 -31.79
CA LYS A 38 -41.97 18.58 -32.93
C LYS A 38 -40.81 18.44 -33.93
N GLY A 39 -40.46 17.18 -34.24
CA GLY A 39 -40.03 16.76 -35.54
C GLY A 39 -39.00 15.64 -35.59
N THR A 40 -39.44 14.38 -35.75
CA THR A 40 -38.65 13.24 -36.26
C THR A 40 -38.36 13.40 -37.76
N PRO A 41 -37.31 12.77 -38.34
CA PRO A 41 -37.47 11.38 -38.75
C PRO A 41 -36.25 10.44 -38.50
N ALA A 42 -36.59 9.16 -38.42
CA ALA A 42 -35.71 8.02 -38.31
C ALA A 42 -34.84 7.77 -39.55
N LEU A 43 -33.63 7.32 -39.36
CA LEU A 43 -32.88 6.57 -40.35
C LEU A 43 -32.26 5.31 -39.71
N SER A 44 -32.86 4.19 -40.14
CA SER A 44 -32.37 2.84 -39.84
C SER A 44 -31.20 2.52 -40.77
N THR A 45 -30.10 2.03 -40.23
CA THR A 45 -29.15 1.20 -40.96
C THR A 45 -28.71 0.07 -40.09
N ARG A 46 -29.23 -1.12 -40.40
CA ARG A 46 -28.76 -2.41 -39.88
C ARG A 46 -27.45 -2.74 -40.55
N MET A 47 -26.44 -3.14 -39.76
CA MET A 47 -25.31 -3.94 -40.23
C MET A 47 -25.42 -5.37 -39.67
N PRO A 48 -25.03 -6.39 -40.45
CA PRO A 48 -25.29 -7.80 -40.13
C PRO A 48 -24.25 -8.39 -39.15
N MET A 49 -24.75 -9.23 -38.27
CA MET A 49 -23.94 -10.11 -37.40
C MET A 49 -23.44 -11.33 -38.21
N PRO A 50 -22.23 -11.83 -37.97
CA PRO A 50 -21.80 -13.13 -38.48
C PRO A 50 -22.26 -14.27 -37.54
N ALA A 51 -22.56 -15.39 -38.16
CA ALA A 51 -23.20 -16.59 -37.61
C ALA A 51 -22.31 -17.38 -36.62
N ASN A 52 -23.01 -18.00 -35.67
CA ASN A 52 -22.50 -18.92 -34.67
C ASN A 52 -21.91 -20.20 -35.24
N GLY A 53 -20.71 -20.57 -34.84
CA GLY A 53 -20.17 -21.93 -34.91
C GLY A 53 -20.15 -22.56 -33.49
N PRO A 54 -20.24 -23.90 -33.35
CA PRO A 54 -20.54 -24.55 -32.07
C PRO A 54 -19.34 -24.58 -31.13
N LEU A 55 -19.57 -24.20 -29.87
CA LEU A 55 -18.65 -24.31 -28.75
C LEU A 55 -18.49 -25.77 -28.33
N SER A 56 -17.28 -26.30 -28.43
CA SER A 56 -16.90 -27.57 -27.80
C SER A 56 -16.64 -27.33 -26.29
N THR A 57 -17.41 -28.01 -25.47
CA THR A 57 -17.19 -28.11 -24.02
C THR A 57 -15.96 -28.97 -23.74
N SER A 58 -14.88 -28.38 -23.21
CA SER A 58 -13.84 -29.11 -22.50
C SER A 58 -13.78 -28.59 -21.06
N THR A 59 -14.28 -29.41 -20.15
CA THR A 59 -14.07 -29.29 -18.70
C THR A 59 -12.56 -29.40 -18.39
N ARG A 60 -11.99 -28.34 -17.85
CA ARG A 60 -10.73 -28.39 -17.12
C ARG A 60 -10.96 -27.90 -15.69
N GLU A 61 -11.09 -28.87 -14.81
CA GLU A 61 -10.86 -28.67 -13.37
C GLU A 61 -9.35 -28.46 -13.13
N GLY A 62 -9.01 -27.55 -12.25
CA GLY A 62 -7.65 -27.35 -11.75
C GLY A 62 -7.11 -25.93 -11.92
N GLN A 63 -7.78 -24.91 -11.38
CA GLN A 63 -7.13 -23.60 -11.18
C GLN A 63 -6.40 -23.61 -9.83
N SER A 64 -5.09 -23.91 -9.89
CA SER A 64 -4.13 -23.58 -8.86
C SER A 64 -4.10 -22.05 -8.67
N THR A 65 -4.50 -21.60 -7.49
CA THR A 65 -4.43 -20.19 -7.07
C THR A 65 -2.94 -19.81 -6.93
N ARG A 66 -2.36 -19.17 -7.93
CA ARG A 66 -1.02 -18.59 -7.84
C ARG A 66 -1.06 -17.41 -6.86
N VAL A 67 -0.50 -17.63 -5.69
CA VAL A 67 -0.18 -16.54 -4.74
C VAL A 67 1.03 -15.81 -5.30
N HIS A 68 0.83 -14.63 -5.88
CA HIS A 68 1.92 -13.71 -6.22
C HIS A 68 2.41 -13.03 -4.94
N ILE A 69 3.51 -13.51 -4.39
CA ILE A 69 4.30 -12.74 -3.43
C ILE A 69 5.20 -11.83 -4.26
N LEU A 70 5.20 -10.55 -3.92
CA LEU A 70 5.97 -9.50 -4.59
C LEU A 70 7.44 -9.89 -4.75
N ASP A 71 7.98 -9.63 -5.93
CA ASP A 71 9.42 -9.63 -6.14
C ASP A 71 10.04 -8.53 -5.26
N ASP A 72 10.96 -8.91 -4.39
CA ASP A 72 11.92 -7.97 -3.82
C ASP A 72 12.61 -7.23 -4.98
N PRO A 73 12.93 -5.93 -4.83
CA PRO A 73 13.71 -5.24 -5.85
C PRO A 73 14.96 -6.07 -6.12
N MET A 74 15.19 -6.41 -7.40
CA MET A 74 16.31 -7.23 -7.81
C MET A 74 17.60 -6.63 -7.23
N PRO A 75 18.38 -7.37 -6.41
CA PRO A 75 19.67 -6.88 -6.00
C PRO A 75 20.50 -6.65 -7.28
N ASP A 76 21.12 -5.48 -7.37
CA ASP A 76 22.06 -5.19 -8.45
C ASP A 76 23.16 -6.26 -8.40
N TYR A 77 23.39 -6.93 -9.53
CA TYR A 77 24.29 -8.10 -9.65
C TYR A 77 25.76 -7.82 -9.35
N GLY A 78 26.06 -6.71 -8.64
CA GLY A 78 27.41 -6.23 -8.37
C GLY A 78 27.85 -6.23 -6.90
N GLU A 79 26.93 -6.08 -5.94
CA GLU A 79 27.31 -5.75 -4.56
C GLU A 79 26.52 -6.57 -3.52
N HIS A 80 26.82 -7.86 -3.40
CA HIS A 80 26.69 -8.48 -2.10
C HIS A 80 27.96 -8.14 -1.31
N GLU A 81 27.88 -7.12 -0.46
CA GLU A 81 28.88 -6.93 0.60
C GLU A 81 28.96 -8.24 1.37
N ALA A 82 30.17 -8.73 1.55
CA ALA A 82 30.42 -9.90 2.40
C ALA A 82 29.86 -9.55 3.79
N THR A 83 28.77 -10.21 4.17
CA THR A 83 28.14 -9.97 5.47
C THR A 83 28.70 -10.96 6.48
N ASP A 84 29.07 -10.49 7.66
CA ASP A 84 29.47 -11.31 8.80
C ASP A 84 28.24 -11.77 9.64
N ASP A 85 27.01 -11.43 9.23
CA ASP A 85 25.80 -11.90 9.90
C ASP A 85 25.69 -13.44 9.78
N PRO A 86 25.79 -14.18 10.90
CA PRO A 86 25.77 -15.66 10.88
C PRO A 86 24.51 -16.23 10.22
N LEU A 87 23.37 -15.54 10.29
CA LEU A 87 22.13 -16.01 9.69
C LEU A 87 22.13 -15.84 8.17
N GLN A 88 22.68 -14.74 7.67
CA GLN A 88 22.85 -14.51 6.23
C GLN A 88 23.86 -15.49 5.64
N VAL A 89 24.98 -15.77 6.32
CA VAL A 89 25.97 -16.79 5.93
C VAL A 89 25.34 -18.18 5.87
N LEU A 90 24.49 -18.52 6.84
CA LEU A 90 23.77 -19.80 6.88
C LEU A 90 22.77 -19.91 5.71
N ARG A 91 22.01 -18.87 5.42
CA ARG A 91 21.06 -18.80 4.29
C ARG A 91 21.77 -18.91 2.95
N HIS A 92 22.87 -18.19 2.76
CA HIS A 92 23.70 -18.25 1.55
C HIS A 92 24.26 -19.68 1.35
N SER A 93 24.78 -20.28 2.41
CA SER A 93 25.27 -21.66 2.34
C SER A 93 24.16 -22.67 2.05
N THR A 94 22.93 -22.42 2.52
CA THR A 94 21.77 -23.25 2.22
C THR A 94 21.31 -23.08 0.75
N ALA A 95 21.50 -21.92 0.14
CA ALA A 95 21.28 -21.73 -1.30
C ALA A 95 22.25 -22.59 -2.13
N HIS A 96 23.54 -22.68 -1.74
CA HIS A 96 24.49 -23.57 -2.38
C HIS A 96 24.13 -25.07 -2.17
N LEU A 97 23.64 -25.44 -0.98
CA LEU A 97 23.14 -26.79 -0.70
C LEU A 97 21.95 -27.13 -1.61
N LEU A 98 21.03 -26.18 -1.84
CA LEU A 98 19.92 -26.33 -2.80
C LEU A 98 20.47 -26.57 -4.22
N ALA A 99 21.42 -25.76 -4.66
CA ALA A 99 22.00 -25.90 -5.99
C ALA A 99 22.71 -27.25 -6.17
N ALA A 100 23.50 -27.67 -5.19
CA ALA A 100 24.13 -28.98 -5.21
C ALA A 100 23.09 -30.14 -5.29
N ALA A 101 21.99 -30.05 -4.54
CA ALA A 101 20.91 -31.04 -4.58
C ALA A 101 20.20 -31.08 -5.92
N VAL A 102 19.93 -29.90 -6.52
CA VAL A 102 19.28 -29.78 -7.84
C VAL A 102 20.18 -30.36 -8.95
N VAL A 103 21.46 -30.01 -8.98
CA VAL A 103 22.42 -30.53 -9.98
C VAL A 103 22.59 -32.06 -9.89
N GLU A 104 22.54 -32.62 -8.71
CA GLU A 104 22.59 -34.11 -8.56
C GLU A 104 21.29 -34.79 -9.04
N LEU A 105 20.13 -34.19 -8.87
CA LEU A 105 18.85 -34.73 -9.35
C LEU A 105 18.58 -34.42 -10.82
N HIS A 106 19.13 -33.33 -11.31
CA HIS A 106 18.95 -32.80 -12.65
C HIS A 106 20.33 -32.39 -13.22
N PRO A 107 21.17 -33.32 -13.65
CA PRO A 107 22.54 -33.02 -14.12
C PRO A 107 22.59 -32.09 -15.33
N GLU A 108 21.51 -31.98 -16.08
CA GLU A 108 21.35 -31.08 -17.22
C GLU A 108 21.02 -29.65 -16.82
N ALA A 109 20.65 -29.39 -15.55
CA ALA A 109 20.26 -28.07 -15.10
C ALA A 109 21.45 -27.09 -15.12
N LYS A 110 21.21 -25.92 -15.67
CA LYS A 110 22.14 -24.77 -15.60
C LYS A 110 21.71 -23.88 -14.45
N TYR A 111 22.66 -23.37 -13.71
CA TYR A 111 22.37 -22.55 -12.54
C TYR A 111 22.88 -21.12 -12.69
N GLY A 112 22.01 -20.18 -12.30
CA GLY A 112 22.28 -18.76 -12.30
C GLY A 112 22.93 -18.29 -11.02
N ILE A 113 22.15 -17.67 -10.15
CA ILE A 113 22.59 -17.08 -8.87
C ILE A 113 21.70 -17.54 -7.72
N GLY A 114 22.24 -17.53 -6.50
CA GLY A 114 21.56 -17.93 -5.28
C GLY A 114 21.92 -17.10 -4.07
N PRO A 115 21.39 -15.85 -3.94
CA PRO A 115 21.67 -14.99 -2.81
C PRO A 115 20.85 -15.39 -1.59
N ALA A 116 21.35 -15.02 -0.40
CA ALA A 116 20.54 -14.87 0.78
C ALA A 116 19.65 -13.64 0.65
N VAL A 117 18.42 -13.71 1.19
CA VAL A 117 17.47 -12.61 1.30
C VAL A 117 17.00 -12.47 2.75
N GLN A 118 16.22 -11.43 3.05
CA GLN A 118 15.86 -11.07 4.43
C GLN A 118 15.38 -12.25 5.29
N ASP A 119 14.45 -13.08 4.78
CA ASP A 119 13.88 -14.21 5.54
C ASP A 119 14.18 -15.60 4.95
N GLY A 120 15.17 -15.67 4.03
CA GLY A 120 15.48 -16.94 3.39
C GLY A 120 16.57 -16.84 2.34
N PHE A 121 16.39 -17.57 1.28
CA PHE A 121 17.28 -17.63 0.11
C PHE A 121 16.49 -18.05 -1.13
N TYR A 122 17.08 -17.86 -2.30
CA TYR A 122 16.60 -18.51 -3.52
C TYR A 122 17.77 -18.98 -4.38
N TYR A 123 17.46 -19.74 -5.40
CA TYR A 123 18.41 -20.06 -6.44
C TYR A 123 17.70 -20.19 -7.80
N ASP A 124 18.32 -19.66 -8.87
CA ASP A 124 17.79 -19.63 -10.22
C ASP A 124 18.35 -20.78 -11.06
N PHE A 125 17.49 -21.52 -11.75
CA PHE A 125 17.85 -22.66 -12.58
C PHE A 125 17.21 -22.60 -13.96
N ASP A 126 17.94 -23.03 -14.97
CA ASP A 126 17.43 -23.36 -16.30
C ASP A 126 17.40 -24.90 -16.44
N PHE A 127 16.22 -25.47 -16.52
CA PHE A 127 16.01 -26.90 -16.66
C PHE A 127 15.86 -27.35 -18.11
N GLY A 128 16.28 -26.52 -19.10
CA GLY A 128 16.23 -26.88 -20.52
C GLY A 128 14.83 -27.17 -21.05
N GLY A 129 13.82 -26.43 -20.56
CA GLY A 129 12.42 -26.58 -20.94
C GLY A 129 11.61 -27.58 -20.11
N LYS A 130 12.22 -28.29 -19.13
CA LYS A 130 11.46 -29.06 -18.17
C LYS A 130 10.78 -28.12 -17.15
N SER A 131 9.53 -28.39 -16.83
CA SER A 131 8.80 -27.65 -15.82
C SER A 131 9.04 -28.26 -14.44
N ILE A 132 9.55 -27.47 -13.52
CA ILE A 132 9.62 -27.79 -12.09
C ILE A 132 8.51 -27.04 -11.36
N SER A 133 7.83 -27.73 -10.48
CA SER A 133 6.69 -27.23 -9.73
C SER A 133 6.89 -27.40 -8.20
N GLU A 134 5.96 -26.90 -7.42
CA GLU A 134 6.00 -27.11 -5.96
C GLU A 134 5.88 -28.59 -5.56
N ALA A 135 5.32 -29.45 -6.42
CA ALA A 135 5.24 -30.89 -6.17
C ALA A 135 6.61 -31.58 -6.16
N ASP A 136 7.63 -30.96 -6.80
CA ASP A 136 8.99 -31.48 -6.88
C ASP A 136 9.85 -31.08 -5.65
N LEU A 137 9.45 -30.03 -4.91
CA LEU A 137 10.20 -29.51 -3.77
C LEU A 137 10.49 -30.55 -2.68
N PRO A 138 9.57 -31.47 -2.30
CA PRO A 138 9.87 -32.49 -1.30
C PRO A 138 11.02 -33.41 -1.69
N ALA A 139 11.15 -33.75 -2.98
CA ALA A 139 12.25 -34.61 -3.46
C ALA A 139 13.60 -33.87 -3.38
N ILE A 140 13.63 -32.62 -3.80
CA ILE A 140 14.81 -31.75 -3.71
C ILE A 140 15.21 -31.53 -2.25
N GLU A 141 14.27 -31.22 -1.37
CA GLU A 141 14.52 -31.05 0.07
C GLU A 141 15.04 -32.32 0.73
N SER A 142 14.50 -33.47 0.36
CA SER A 142 15.02 -34.77 0.83
C SER A 142 16.47 -34.97 0.42
N ARG A 143 16.85 -34.55 -0.81
CA ARG A 143 18.25 -34.62 -1.25
C ARG A 143 19.14 -33.66 -0.48
N MET A 144 18.70 -32.44 -0.27
CA MET A 144 19.41 -31.45 0.57
C MET A 144 19.68 -31.98 1.97
N ARG A 145 18.69 -32.62 2.61
CA ARG A 145 18.87 -33.26 3.95
C ARG A 145 19.93 -34.35 3.97
N ARG A 146 20.01 -35.15 2.91
CA ARG A 146 21.07 -36.18 2.78
C ARG A 146 22.45 -35.55 2.61
N LEU A 147 22.58 -34.49 1.81
CA LEU A 147 23.83 -33.75 1.66
C LEU A 147 24.25 -33.05 2.96
N ALA A 148 23.28 -32.48 3.70
CA ALA A 148 23.54 -31.93 5.03
C ALA A 148 24.09 -32.95 6.01
N GLN A 149 23.58 -34.19 6.00
CA GLN A 149 24.06 -35.27 6.85
C GLN A 149 25.45 -35.81 6.45
N ALA A 150 25.84 -35.63 5.18
CA ALA A 150 27.12 -36.14 4.67
C ALA A 150 28.34 -35.32 5.12
N ASP A 151 28.15 -34.19 5.83
CA ASP A 151 29.18 -33.35 6.42
C ASP A 151 30.26 -32.88 5.41
N ILE A 152 29.78 -32.38 4.25
CA ILE A 152 30.63 -31.94 3.13
C ILE A 152 31.16 -30.54 3.43
N PRO A 153 32.49 -30.29 3.38
CA PRO A 153 33.04 -28.97 3.62
C PRO A 153 32.72 -27.99 2.47
N PHE A 154 32.55 -26.68 2.81
CA PHE A 154 32.58 -25.59 1.86
C PHE A 154 34.04 -25.14 1.68
N VAL A 155 34.63 -25.45 0.53
CA VAL A 155 36.02 -25.15 0.25
C VAL A 155 36.13 -23.93 -0.63
N HIS A 156 36.80 -22.90 -0.13
CA HIS A 156 37.12 -21.68 -0.92
C HIS A 156 38.32 -21.93 -1.80
N GLU A 157 38.21 -21.62 -3.07
CA GLU A 157 39.30 -21.72 -4.05
C GLU A 157 39.37 -20.38 -4.82
N VAL A 158 40.59 -19.99 -5.19
CA VAL A 158 40.84 -18.86 -6.12
C VAL A 158 41.47 -19.45 -7.37
N LEU A 159 40.78 -19.28 -8.48
CA LEU A 159 41.20 -19.83 -9.77
C LEU A 159 41.62 -18.69 -10.73
N PRO A 160 42.63 -18.93 -11.57
CA PRO A 160 42.88 -18.04 -12.70
C PRO A 160 41.61 -17.92 -13.58
N ARG A 161 41.28 -16.72 -14.03
CA ARG A 161 40.04 -16.41 -14.77
C ARG A 161 39.80 -17.38 -15.95
N LYS A 162 40.85 -17.66 -16.72
CA LYS A 162 40.79 -18.61 -17.83
C LYS A 162 40.40 -20.00 -17.37
N GLN A 163 41.00 -20.47 -16.29
CA GLN A 163 40.71 -21.80 -15.71
C GLN A 163 39.29 -21.88 -15.16
N ALA A 164 38.78 -20.83 -14.48
CA ALA A 164 37.42 -20.78 -14.00
C ALA A 164 36.41 -20.86 -15.16
N ILE A 165 36.63 -20.11 -16.25
CA ILE A 165 35.79 -20.17 -17.47
C ILE A 165 35.78 -21.60 -18.06
N GLU A 166 36.95 -22.24 -18.16
CA GLU A 166 37.08 -23.61 -18.68
C GLU A 166 36.33 -24.63 -17.77
N GLU A 167 36.44 -24.49 -16.47
CA GLU A 167 35.74 -25.36 -15.50
C GLU A 167 34.22 -25.25 -15.57
N PHE A 168 33.66 -24.03 -15.65
CA PHE A 168 32.23 -23.83 -15.82
C PHE A 168 31.76 -24.23 -17.21
N ALA A 169 32.53 -23.97 -18.27
CA ALA A 169 32.18 -24.39 -19.62
C ALA A 169 32.15 -25.91 -19.78
N LYS A 170 33.09 -26.67 -19.20
CA LYS A 170 33.07 -28.15 -19.18
C LYS A 170 31.82 -28.71 -18.51
N ARG A 171 31.21 -27.98 -17.57
CA ARG A 171 29.99 -28.32 -16.84
C ARG A 171 28.72 -27.77 -17.50
N ASP A 172 28.82 -27.16 -18.69
CA ASP A 172 27.75 -26.48 -19.43
C ASP A 172 27.06 -25.36 -18.66
N GLN A 173 27.80 -24.68 -17.74
CA GLN A 173 27.27 -23.62 -16.90
C GLN A 173 27.42 -22.25 -17.55
N ILE A 174 26.65 -22.00 -18.61
CA ILE A 174 26.74 -20.80 -19.46
C ILE A 174 26.49 -19.50 -18.68
N TYR A 175 25.58 -19.50 -17.71
CA TYR A 175 25.28 -18.32 -16.90
C TYR A 175 26.46 -17.91 -16.00
N LYS A 176 27.23 -18.87 -15.49
CA LYS A 176 28.45 -18.58 -14.72
C LYS A 176 29.57 -18.05 -15.60
N VAL A 177 29.69 -18.57 -16.81
CA VAL A 177 30.64 -18.03 -17.81
C VAL A 177 30.31 -16.59 -18.18
N GLU A 178 29.01 -16.28 -18.44
CA GLU A 178 28.53 -14.92 -18.69
C GLU A 178 28.86 -13.98 -17.52
N LEU A 179 28.60 -14.40 -16.27
CA LEU A 179 28.88 -13.60 -15.09
C LEU A 179 30.38 -13.32 -14.91
N ILE A 180 31.25 -14.30 -15.17
CA ILE A 180 32.71 -14.08 -15.11
C ILE A 180 33.14 -13.05 -16.15
N HIS A 181 32.60 -13.11 -17.37
CA HIS A 181 32.92 -12.13 -18.41
C HIS A 181 32.47 -10.71 -18.07
N ASP A 182 31.28 -10.56 -17.49
CA ASP A 182 30.63 -9.27 -17.33
C ASP A 182 30.92 -8.58 -16.00
N LYS A 183 31.16 -9.35 -14.93
CA LYS A 183 31.18 -8.82 -13.56
C LYS A 183 32.47 -9.08 -12.79
N VAL A 184 33.35 -9.94 -13.26
CA VAL A 184 34.60 -10.21 -12.56
C VAL A 184 35.70 -9.34 -13.16
N GLU A 185 36.24 -8.43 -12.35
CA GLU A 185 37.42 -7.64 -12.71
C GLU A 185 38.69 -8.38 -12.27
N GLY A 186 39.75 -8.30 -13.09
CA GLY A 186 41.05 -8.93 -12.82
C GLY A 186 41.19 -10.36 -13.36
N ASP A 187 42.31 -10.99 -12.98
CA ASP A 187 42.74 -12.30 -13.50
C ASP A 187 42.45 -13.48 -12.58
N GLU A 188 41.81 -13.22 -11.42
CA GLU A 188 41.47 -14.22 -10.41
C GLU A 188 39.98 -14.27 -10.16
N VAL A 189 39.43 -15.44 -9.94
CA VAL A 189 38.01 -15.71 -9.71
C VAL A 189 37.86 -16.52 -8.43
N SER A 190 37.08 -15.98 -7.49
CA SER A 190 36.70 -16.68 -6.26
C SER A 190 35.58 -17.68 -6.53
N VAL A 191 35.77 -18.91 -6.12
CA VAL A 191 34.78 -19.98 -6.25
C VAL A 191 34.68 -20.78 -4.94
N TYR A 192 33.55 -21.41 -4.73
CA TYR A 192 33.36 -22.36 -3.63
C TYR A 192 32.99 -23.74 -4.16
N ARG A 193 33.59 -24.75 -3.57
CA ARG A 193 33.34 -26.16 -3.87
C ARG A 193 32.65 -26.83 -2.69
N THR A 194 31.57 -27.58 -2.97
CA THR A 194 30.83 -28.37 -2.00
C THR A 194 30.62 -29.76 -2.59
N GLY A 195 31.54 -30.67 -2.30
CA GLY A 195 31.62 -31.95 -3.02
C GLY A 195 31.92 -31.74 -4.50
N GLU A 196 31.07 -32.27 -5.38
CA GLU A 196 31.19 -32.12 -6.84
C GLU A 196 30.62 -30.79 -7.35
N PHE A 197 29.81 -30.10 -6.54
CA PHE A 197 29.22 -28.82 -6.90
C PHE A 197 30.26 -27.68 -6.78
N LEU A 198 30.37 -26.88 -7.84
CA LEU A 198 31.26 -25.72 -7.91
C LEU A 198 30.42 -24.48 -8.19
N ASP A 199 30.61 -23.40 -7.44
CA ASP A 199 29.92 -22.14 -7.68
C ASP A 199 30.86 -20.93 -7.76
N LEU A 200 30.48 -19.93 -8.56
CA LEU A 200 31.08 -18.60 -8.60
C LEU A 200 30.58 -17.83 -7.37
N CYS A 201 31.43 -17.61 -6.36
CA CYS A 201 31.01 -17.04 -5.10
C CYS A 201 32.17 -16.38 -4.36
N ARG A 202 31.89 -15.30 -3.64
CA ARG A 202 32.86 -14.60 -2.78
C ARG A 202 32.79 -15.06 -1.32
N GLY A 203 31.75 -15.84 -0.96
CA GLY A 203 31.49 -16.21 0.44
C GLY A 203 30.97 -15.04 1.29
N PRO A 204 31.04 -15.15 2.64
CA PRO A 204 31.46 -16.35 3.36
C PRO A 204 30.41 -17.45 3.39
N HIS A 205 30.84 -18.67 3.79
CA HIS A 205 30.01 -19.83 4.00
C HIS A 205 30.24 -20.43 5.39
N VAL A 206 29.29 -21.26 5.86
CA VAL A 206 29.49 -22.13 7.02
C VAL A 206 30.58 -23.16 6.73
N ARG A 207 31.12 -23.78 7.78
CA ARG A 207 32.24 -24.71 7.63
C ARG A 207 31.90 -25.97 6.81
N SER A 208 30.72 -26.55 7.06
CA SER A 208 30.27 -27.73 6.34
C SER A 208 28.73 -27.75 6.21
N THR A 209 28.24 -28.65 5.34
CA THR A 209 26.81 -28.87 5.15
C THR A 209 26.07 -29.32 6.40
N LYS A 210 26.78 -29.91 7.37
CA LYS A 210 26.25 -30.36 8.67
C LYS A 210 25.74 -29.24 9.55
N ASP A 211 26.24 -28.01 9.33
CA ASP A 211 25.79 -26.83 10.05
C ASP A 211 24.38 -26.38 9.57
N LEU A 212 23.95 -26.83 8.40
CA LEU A 212 22.66 -26.53 7.76
C LEU A 212 21.56 -27.50 8.20
N LYS A 213 20.97 -27.29 9.37
CA LYS A 213 20.03 -28.21 10.02
C LYS A 213 18.54 -27.88 9.80
N ALA A 214 18.21 -26.61 9.81
CA ALA A 214 16.84 -26.11 9.84
C ALA A 214 16.54 -25.31 8.58
N PHE A 215 16.00 -25.93 7.54
CA PHE A 215 15.62 -25.30 6.30
C PHE A 215 14.34 -25.90 5.72
N LYS A 216 13.66 -25.14 4.87
CA LYS A 216 12.45 -25.53 4.15
C LYS A 216 12.44 -24.89 2.77
N LEU A 217 12.13 -25.69 1.74
CA LEU A 217 11.80 -25.13 0.42
C LEU A 217 10.35 -24.67 0.42
N MET A 218 10.10 -23.47 -0.10
CA MET A 218 8.83 -22.79 0.07
C MET A 218 7.98 -22.77 -1.20
N ARG A 219 8.55 -22.35 -2.33
CA ARG A 219 7.81 -22.18 -3.58
C ARG A 219 8.73 -22.15 -4.80
N VAL A 220 8.09 -22.23 -5.97
CA VAL A 220 8.72 -22.08 -7.30
C VAL A 220 8.11 -20.89 -8.00
N ALA A 221 8.93 -20.09 -8.71
CA ALA A 221 8.49 -18.98 -9.55
C ALA A 221 9.33 -18.86 -10.82
N GLY A 222 8.81 -18.20 -11.84
CA GLY A 222 9.60 -17.78 -13.00
C GLY A 222 10.36 -16.49 -12.70
N ALA A 223 11.61 -16.39 -13.16
CA ALA A 223 12.40 -15.16 -13.06
C ALA A 223 13.20 -14.97 -14.35
N TYR A 224 13.17 -13.79 -14.94
CA TYR A 224 13.99 -13.50 -16.11
C TYR A 224 15.46 -13.35 -15.72
N TRP A 225 16.36 -13.92 -16.53
CA TRP A 225 17.79 -13.81 -16.29
C TRP A 225 18.22 -12.34 -16.19
N ARG A 226 18.81 -11.98 -15.06
CA ARG A 226 19.23 -10.60 -14.72
C ARG A 226 18.09 -9.57 -14.79
N GLY A 227 16.84 -9.99 -14.57
CA GLY A 227 15.67 -9.10 -14.58
C GLY A 227 15.26 -8.55 -15.94
N ASP A 228 15.88 -9.01 -17.02
CA ASP A 228 15.61 -8.57 -18.38
C ASP A 228 14.57 -9.48 -19.04
N GLU A 229 13.37 -8.95 -19.28
CA GLU A 229 12.26 -9.67 -19.94
C GLU A 229 12.60 -10.19 -21.35
N LYS A 230 13.68 -9.69 -21.97
CA LYS A 230 14.18 -10.15 -23.27
C LYS A 230 15.10 -11.36 -23.17
N LYS A 231 15.54 -11.71 -21.94
CA LYS A 231 16.43 -12.84 -21.66
C LYS A 231 15.63 -14.09 -21.29
N PRO A 232 16.28 -15.28 -21.24
CA PRO A 232 15.61 -16.52 -20.84
C PRO A 232 14.92 -16.41 -19.50
N GLN A 233 13.73 -16.99 -19.38
CA GLN A 233 13.04 -17.16 -18.11
C GLN A 233 13.57 -18.40 -17.41
N LEU A 234 14.13 -18.21 -16.22
CA LEU A 234 14.64 -19.25 -15.33
C LEU A 234 13.57 -19.67 -14.32
N THR A 235 13.76 -20.82 -13.72
CA THR A 235 12.97 -21.30 -12.59
C THR A 235 13.67 -20.92 -11.30
N ARG A 236 13.05 -20.07 -10.49
CA ARG A 236 13.53 -19.67 -9.17
C ARG A 236 12.90 -20.51 -8.08
N ILE A 237 13.74 -21.18 -7.30
CA ILE A 237 13.31 -21.97 -6.14
C ILE A 237 13.64 -21.19 -4.87
N TYR A 238 12.61 -20.88 -4.09
CA TYR A 238 12.72 -20.16 -2.81
C TYR A 238 12.78 -21.13 -1.65
N GLY A 239 13.61 -20.82 -0.66
CA GLY A 239 13.68 -21.50 0.60
C GLY A 239 13.93 -20.57 1.77
N THR A 240 13.78 -21.09 2.98
CA THR A 240 14.14 -20.40 4.22
C THR A 240 15.07 -21.27 5.04
N ALA A 241 15.98 -20.65 5.82
CA ALA A 241 16.88 -21.35 6.72
C ALA A 241 17.09 -20.55 8.01
N TRP A 242 17.21 -21.29 9.12
CA TRP A 242 17.29 -20.76 10.47
C TRP A 242 18.36 -21.53 11.27
N GLN A 243 18.84 -20.92 12.35
CA GLN A 243 19.88 -21.56 13.17
C GLN A 243 19.37 -22.82 13.87
N THR A 244 18.09 -22.81 14.27
CA THR A 244 17.46 -23.93 14.99
C THR A 244 16.15 -24.36 14.34
N GLN A 245 15.78 -25.64 14.53
CA GLN A 245 14.49 -26.17 14.08
C GLN A 245 13.31 -25.40 14.73
N ARG A 246 13.45 -24.97 15.97
CA ARG A 246 12.42 -24.19 16.67
C ARG A 246 12.14 -22.84 15.96
N GLU A 247 13.19 -22.12 15.59
CA GLU A 247 13.04 -20.86 14.85
C GLU A 247 12.37 -21.07 13.50
N LEU A 248 12.73 -22.14 12.79
CA LEU A 248 12.07 -22.52 11.55
C LEU A 248 10.57 -22.80 11.77
N ASP A 249 10.23 -23.60 12.77
CA ASP A 249 8.85 -23.95 13.09
C ASP A 249 8.03 -22.71 13.50
N ASP A 250 8.62 -21.80 14.28
CA ASP A 250 8.00 -20.55 14.69
C ASP A 250 7.78 -19.62 13.47
N TYR A 251 8.75 -19.57 12.54
CA TYR A 251 8.61 -18.82 11.27
C TYR A 251 7.53 -19.41 10.37
N LEU A 252 7.46 -20.74 10.22
CA LEU A 252 6.41 -21.39 9.43
C LEU A 252 5.00 -21.13 9.99
N LYS A 253 4.84 -21.18 11.32
CA LYS A 253 3.59 -20.82 11.99
C LYS A 253 3.24 -19.34 11.75
N PHE A 254 4.24 -18.46 11.83
CA PHE A 254 4.05 -17.06 11.52
C PHE A 254 3.53 -16.86 10.08
N LEU A 255 4.12 -17.55 9.08
CA LEU A 255 3.65 -17.45 7.69
C LEU A 255 2.22 -17.97 7.52
N GLU A 256 1.86 -19.07 8.20
CA GLU A 256 0.49 -19.61 8.18
C GLU A 256 -0.52 -18.58 8.75
N GLU A 257 -0.17 -17.92 9.86
CA GLU A 257 -1.03 -16.87 10.43
C GLU A 257 -1.07 -15.61 9.55
N ALA A 258 0.05 -15.23 8.91
CA ALA A 258 0.10 -14.12 7.96
C ALA A 258 -0.80 -14.38 6.75
N GLU A 259 -0.78 -15.60 6.20
CA GLU A 259 -1.64 -15.99 5.08
C GLU A 259 -3.14 -15.95 5.43
N LYS A 260 -3.51 -16.31 6.67
CA LYS A 260 -4.89 -16.17 7.15
C LYS A 260 -5.35 -14.72 7.22
N ARG A 261 -4.41 -13.78 7.37
CA ARG A 261 -4.66 -12.34 7.45
C ARG A 261 -4.49 -11.61 6.12
N ASP A 262 -3.95 -12.26 5.08
CA ASP A 262 -3.69 -11.65 3.78
C ASP A 262 -4.93 -10.91 3.24
N HIS A 263 -4.75 -9.63 2.90
CA HIS A 263 -5.85 -8.76 2.46
C HIS A 263 -6.51 -9.23 1.17
N LYS A 264 -5.81 -9.94 0.27
CA LYS A 264 -6.38 -10.46 -0.98
C LYS A 264 -7.37 -11.57 -0.67
N LYS A 265 -7.01 -12.47 0.26
CA LYS A 265 -7.87 -13.57 0.70
C LYS A 265 -9.08 -13.04 1.46
N LEU A 266 -8.84 -12.23 2.51
CA LEU A 266 -9.92 -11.65 3.31
C LEU A 266 -10.80 -10.71 2.51
N GLY A 267 -10.22 -9.93 1.59
CA GLY A 267 -10.96 -9.04 0.71
C GLY A 267 -11.94 -9.79 -0.19
N LYS A 268 -11.52 -10.95 -0.71
CA LYS A 268 -12.38 -11.86 -1.49
C LYS A 268 -13.46 -12.51 -0.62
N ASP A 269 -13.07 -13.09 0.52
CA ASP A 269 -13.96 -13.84 1.42
C ASP A 269 -15.05 -12.93 2.00
N LEU A 270 -14.69 -11.69 2.38
CA LEU A 270 -15.60 -10.67 2.92
C LEU A 270 -16.25 -9.81 1.83
N LYS A 271 -15.95 -10.03 0.55
CA LYS A 271 -16.46 -9.27 -0.60
C LYS A 271 -16.21 -7.76 -0.47
N LEU A 272 -14.99 -7.37 -0.13
CA LEU A 272 -14.61 -5.98 0.07
C LEU A 272 -14.17 -5.30 -1.23
N PHE A 273 -13.43 -6.02 -2.06
CA PHE A 273 -12.97 -5.55 -3.38
C PHE A 273 -12.79 -6.72 -4.34
N ALA A 274 -12.66 -6.42 -5.62
CA ALA A 274 -12.34 -7.37 -6.66
C ALA A 274 -11.32 -6.78 -7.63
N VAL A 275 -10.51 -7.64 -8.24
CA VAL A 275 -9.68 -7.34 -9.41
C VAL A 275 -10.17 -8.21 -10.56
N ASP A 276 -10.42 -7.61 -11.72
CA ASP A 276 -10.97 -8.30 -12.90
C ASP A 276 -10.14 -7.89 -14.13
N ASP A 277 -9.69 -8.87 -14.89
CA ASP A 277 -8.83 -8.65 -16.07
C ASP A 277 -9.49 -7.78 -17.14
N ARG A 278 -10.83 -7.75 -17.19
CA ARG A 278 -11.60 -6.90 -18.13
C ARG A 278 -11.47 -5.41 -17.77
N VAL A 279 -11.23 -5.09 -16.50
CA VAL A 279 -10.94 -3.72 -16.03
C VAL A 279 -9.45 -3.44 -16.16
N GLY A 280 -8.63 -4.42 -15.82
CA GLY A 280 -7.19 -4.38 -15.95
C GLY A 280 -6.43 -4.60 -14.62
N PRO A 281 -5.19 -5.05 -14.71
CA PRO A 281 -4.36 -5.29 -13.54
C PRO A 281 -4.03 -3.98 -12.81
N GLY A 282 -4.11 -4.02 -11.47
CA GLY A 282 -3.85 -2.85 -10.62
C GLY A 282 -4.98 -1.80 -10.62
N LEU A 283 -6.17 -2.15 -11.12
CA LEU A 283 -7.36 -1.30 -11.11
C LEU A 283 -8.46 -1.98 -10.28
N PRO A 284 -8.42 -1.89 -8.94
CA PRO A 284 -9.34 -2.58 -8.07
C PRO A 284 -10.76 -2.00 -8.12
N LEU A 285 -11.76 -2.88 -8.10
CA LEU A 285 -13.16 -2.55 -7.94
C LEU A 285 -13.52 -2.59 -6.45
N TRP A 286 -13.95 -1.47 -5.90
CA TRP A 286 -14.49 -1.42 -4.55
C TRP A 286 -15.91 -1.98 -4.53
N LEU A 287 -16.13 -3.09 -3.81
CA LEU A 287 -17.44 -3.66 -3.63
C LEU A 287 -18.23 -2.91 -2.53
N PRO A 288 -19.55 -3.09 -2.40
CA PRO A 288 -20.39 -2.28 -1.51
C PRO A 288 -19.90 -2.17 -0.06
N ASP A 289 -19.42 -3.28 0.52
CA ASP A 289 -18.92 -3.30 1.90
C ASP A 289 -17.56 -2.57 2.00
N GLY A 290 -16.66 -2.79 1.05
CA GLY A 290 -15.39 -2.06 0.98
C GLY A 290 -15.57 -0.57 0.71
N ALA A 291 -16.47 -0.20 -0.21
CA ALA A 291 -16.83 1.19 -0.50
C ALA A 291 -17.43 1.90 0.73
N THR A 292 -18.17 1.17 1.56
CA THR A 292 -18.69 1.71 2.83
C THR A 292 -17.54 2.01 3.80
N ILE A 293 -16.58 1.09 3.98
CA ILE A 293 -15.42 1.32 4.83
C ILE A 293 -14.61 2.51 4.31
N ARG A 294 -14.34 2.56 3.00
CA ARG A 294 -13.65 3.68 2.36
C ARG A 294 -14.32 5.01 2.67
N ARG A 295 -15.63 5.11 2.49
CA ARG A 295 -16.40 6.34 2.78
C ARG A 295 -16.24 6.77 4.24
N GLU A 296 -16.30 5.85 5.20
CA GLU A 296 -16.15 6.19 6.62
C GLU A 296 -14.71 6.64 6.95
N LEU A 297 -13.70 6.04 6.29
CA LEU A 297 -12.31 6.48 6.39
C LEU A 297 -12.12 7.89 5.80
N GLU A 298 -12.61 8.11 4.58
CA GLU A 298 -12.53 9.42 3.91
C GLU A 298 -13.20 10.51 4.76
N ARG A 299 -14.39 10.21 5.30
CA ARG A 299 -15.11 11.14 6.17
C ARG A 299 -14.32 11.45 7.43
N PHE A 300 -13.77 10.44 8.11
CA PHE A 300 -12.94 10.63 9.29
C PHE A 300 -11.73 11.53 9.00
N ILE A 301 -11.02 11.27 7.91
CA ILE A 301 -9.82 12.01 7.50
C ILE A 301 -10.20 13.48 7.20
N VAL A 302 -11.22 13.69 6.38
CA VAL A 302 -11.65 15.04 5.96
C VAL A 302 -12.14 15.86 7.16
N ASP A 303 -12.98 15.28 8.05
CA ASP A 303 -13.50 15.97 9.22
C ASP A 303 -12.36 16.44 10.15
N GLU A 304 -11.33 15.59 10.36
CA GLU A 304 -10.17 15.92 11.18
C GLU A 304 -9.30 17.01 10.53
N GLU A 305 -9.04 16.91 9.23
CA GLU A 305 -8.26 17.91 8.50
C GLU A 305 -8.95 19.28 8.51
N LEU A 306 -10.26 19.33 8.29
CA LEU A 306 -11.04 20.57 8.39
C LEU A 306 -10.93 21.18 9.80
N SER A 307 -10.98 20.37 10.85
CA SER A 307 -10.85 20.84 12.23
C SER A 307 -9.47 21.45 12.54
N ARG A 308 -8.44 21.02 11.80
CA ARG A 308 -7.06 21.55 11.88
C ARG A 308 -6.78 22.68 10.89
N GLY A 309 -7.80 23.21 10.22
CA GLY A 309 -7.69 24.38 9.33
C GLY A 309 -7.19 24.04 7.92
N TYR A 310 -7.27 22.80 7.47
CA TYR A 310 -7.06 22.44 6.06
C TYR A 310 -8.28 22.84 5.23
N LEU A 311 -8.04 23.29 4.00
CA LEU A 311 -9.06 23.62 3.02
C LEU A 311 -9.14 22.48 2.00
N HIS A 312 -10.25 21.76 1.99
CA HIS A 312 -10.45 20.68 1.02
C HIS A 312 -10.84 21.21 -0.35
N VAL A 313 -10.18 20.70 -1.37
CA VAL A 313 -10.43 21.00 -2.78
C VAL A 313 -10.79 19.74 -3.57
N ARG A 314 -11.22 19.93 -4.82
CA ARG A 314 -11.36 18.86 -5.80
C ARG A 314 -10.75 19.30 -7.12
N THR A 315 -9.79 18.52 -7.64
CA THR A 315 -9.10 18.81 -8.88
C THR A 315 -9.35 17.73 -9.94
N PRO A 316 -9.20 18.04 -11.24
CA PRO A 316 -9.41 17.08 -12.32
C PRO A 316 -8.41 15.92 -12.29
N ASP A 317 -8.82 14.76 -12.81
CA ASP A 317 -7.95 13.58 -12.94
C ASP A 317 -6.99 13.68 -14.13
N VAL A 318 -7.14 14.69 -14.97
CA VAL A 318 -6.29 14.96 -16.15
C VAL A 318 -5.87 16.44 -16.17
N ALA A 319 -4.70 16.70 -16.75
CA ALA A 319 -4.21 18.06 -17.00
C ALA A 319 -3.37 18.08 -18.28
N ARG A 320 -3.07 19.30 -18.78
CA ARG A 320 -2.10 19.45 -19.88
C ARG A 320 -0.74 18.92 -19.44
N LEU A 321 -0.08 18.19 -20.33
CA LEU A 321 1.26 17.65 -20.07
C LEU A 321 2.28 18.76 -19.71
N ASP A 322 2.08 19.99 -20.21
CA ASP A 322 2.95 21.13 -19.89
C ASP A 322 2.99 21.47 -18.41
N LEU A 323 1.91 21.22 -17.66
CA LEU A 323 1.89 21.39 -16.20
C LEU A 323 2.92 20.44 -15.53
N TYR A 324 3.03 19.22 -16.03
CA TYR A 324 4.01 18.24 -15.53
C TYR A 324 5.42 18.47 -16.09
N ARG A 325 5.56 19.09 -17.26
CA ARG A 325 6.86 19.59 -17.77
C ARG A 325 7.37 20.73 -16.88
N GLN A 326 6.50 21.68 -16.53
CA GLN A 326 6.86 22.80 -15.65
C GLN A 326 7.27 22.31 -14.26
N SER A 327 6.55 21.36 -13.66
CA SER A 327 6.87 20.82 -12.35
C SER A 327 8.11 19.88 -12.35
N GLY A 328 8.56 19.39 -13.51
CA GLY A 328 9.68 18.44 -13.64
C GLY A 328 9.29 16.97 -13.61
N HIS A 329 8.03 16.64 -13.33
CA HIS A 329 7.57 15.25 -13.28
C HIS A 329 7.68 14.55 -14.64
N ALA A 330 7.39 15.24 -15.74
CA ALA A 330 7.51 14.67 -17.08
C ALA A 330 8.94 14.24 -17.46
N GLN A 331 9.96 14.79 -16.81
CA GLN A 331 11.37 14.44 -17.04
C GLN A 331 11.88 13.41 -16.03
N LEU A 332 11.61 13.63 -14.74
CA LEU A 332 12.23 12.89 -13.63
C LEU A 332 11.35 11.76 -13.07
N TYR A 333 10.10 11.68 -13.52
CA TYR A 333 9.11 10.70 -13.04
C TYR A 333 8.37 9.99 -14.18
N SER A 334 8.86 10.14 -15.43
CA SER A 334 8.20 9.66 -16.65
C SER A 334 7.97 8.14 -16.68
N GLU A 335 8.81 7.35 -16.02
CA GLU A 335 8.67 5.88 -15.97
C GLU A 335 7.39 5.42 -15.23
N TYR A 336 6.85 6.29 -14.35
CA TYR A 336 5.59 6.03 -13.62
C TYR A 336 4.39 6.74 -14.22
N MET A 337 4.56 7.51 -15.29
CA MET A 337 3.47 8.22 -15.96
C MET A 337 2.86 7.37 -17.08
N TYR A 338 1.56 7.48 -17.29
CA TYR A 338 0.91 6.92 -18.45
C TYR A 338 1.35 7.68 -19.71
N PRO A 339 1.28 7.06 -20.90
CA PRO A 339 1.49 7.81 -22.14
C PRO A 339 0.43 8.91 -22.30
N PRO A 340 0.81 10.14 -22.70
CA PRO A 340 -0.15 11.22 -22.83
C PRO A 340 -1.16 10.98 -23.95
N MET A 341 -2.39 11.42 -23.73
CA MET A 341 -3.44 11.45 -24.73
C MET A 341 -3.18 12.61 -25.68
N LYS A 342 -2.99 12.31 -26.98
CA LYS A 342 -2.71 13.30 -28.01
C LYS A 342 -3.94 13.53 -28.87
N PHE A 343 -4.29 14.80 -29.06
CA PHE A 343 -5.42 15.23 -29.87
C PHE A 343 -4.95 15.80 -31.22
N GLU A 344 -5.86 15.85 -32.20
CA GLU A 344 -5.54 16.29 -33.57
C GLU A 344 -5.06 17.74 -33.66
N ASP A 345 -5.50 18.59 -32.75
CA ASP A 345 -5.10 20.01 -32.64
C ASP A 345 -3.74 20.21 -31.96
N GLY A 346 -3.07 19.09 -31.57
CA GLY A 346 -1.78 19.09 -30.90
C GLY A 346 -1.84 19.22 -29.36
N GLU A 347 -3.04 19.27 -28.77
CA GLU A 347 -3.17 19.23 -27.32
C GLU A 347 -2.72 17.88 -26.77
N GLU A 348 -1.94 17.88 -25.68
CA GLU A 348 -1.51 16.69 -24.96
C GLU A 348 -2.06 16.75 -23.53
N LEU A 349 -2.92 15.79 -23.18
CA LEU A 349 -3.42 15.59 -21.81
C LEU A 349 -2.78 14.38 -21.17
N GLU A 350 -2.52 14.48 -19.88
CA GLU A 350 -1.90 13.44 -19.06
C GLU A 350 -2.81 13.04 -17.90
N LEU A 351 -2.89 11.74 -17.60
CA LEU A 351 -3.48 11.26 -16.36
C LEU A 351 -2.63 11.72 -15.19
N ARG A 352 -3.25 12.28 -14.17
CA ARG A 352 -2.60 12.86 -13.01
C ARG A 352 -1.79 11.83 -12.21
N PRO A 353 -0.43 11.88 -12.20
CA PRO A 353 0.40 10.99 -11.39
C PRO A 353 0.56 11.47 -9.94
N VAL A 354 0.37 12.78 -9.70
CA VAL A 354 0.55 13.50 -8.42
C VAL A 354 -0.39 14.71 -8.35
N ASN A 355 -0.69 15.20 -7.14
CA ASN A 355 -1.64 16.31 -6.93
C ASN A 355 -0.96 17.69 -6.85
N CYS A 356 0.35 17.74 -6.52
CA CYS A 356 1.05 19.00 -6.23
C CYS A 356 0.91 20.08 -7.31
N PRO A 357 1.03 19.83 -8.64
CA PRO A 357 0.90 20.89 -9.63
C PRO A 357 -0.49 21.53 -9.65
N HIS A 358 -1.54 20.74 -9.39
CA HIS A 358 -2.92 21.25 -9.33
C HIS A 358 -3.14 22.18 -8.12
N HIS A 359 -2.63 21.79 -6.94
CA HIS A 359 -2.73 22.61 -5.73
C HIS A 359 -1.92 23.91 -5.87
N ILE A 360 -0.80 23.87 -6.58
CA ILE A 360 -0.01 25.05 -6.94
C ILE A 360 -0.84 26.00 -7.81
N VAL A 361 -1.52 25.50 -8.85
CA VAL A 361 -2.40 26.32 -9.70
C VAL A 361 -3.52 26.95 -8.88
N ILE A 362 -4.14 26.20 -7.95
CA ILE A 362 -5.14 26.75 -7.02
C ILE A 362 -4.54 27.88 -6.18
N TYR A 363 -3.33 27.69 -5.65
CA TYR A 363 -2.66 28.75 -4.90
C TYR A 363 -2.51 30.03 -5.73
N GLN A 364 -2.17 29.91 -7.02
CA GLN A 364 -1.92 31.02 -7.94
C GLN A 364 -3.21 31.73 -8.41
N THR A 365 -4.40 31.21 -8.13
CA THR A 365 -5.66 31.86 -8.52
C THR A 365 -5.87 33.24 -7.85
N GLU A 366 -5.16 33.49 -6.74
CA GLU A 366 -5.26 34.76 -6.00
C GLU A 366 -3.87 35.22 -5.54
N LEU A 367 -3.68 36.54 -5.51
CA LEU A 367 -2.49 37.13 -4.88
C LEU A 367 -2.57 36.94 -3.36
N ARG A 368 -1.54 36.29 -2.78
CA ARG A 368 -1.47 35.98 -1.34
C ARG A 368 -0.54 36.94 -0.61
N SER A 369 -0.89 37.26 0.63
CA SER A 369 -0.06 38.01 1.57
C SER A 369 0.42 37.08 2.71
N TYR A 370 1.37 37.55 3.50
CA TYR A 370 1.84 36.84 4.70
C TYR A 370 0.70 36.50 5.69
N ARG A 371 -0.41 37.27 5.67
CA ARG A 371 -1.58 37.03 6.52
C ARG A 371 -2.44 35.86 6.08
N ASP A 372 -2.29 35.42 4.83
CA ASP A 372 -3.01 34.30 4.25
C ASP A 372 -2.24 32.97 4.47
N LEU A 373 -1.04 33.05 5.05
CA LEU A 373 -0.17 31.91 5.31
C LEU A 373 -0.13 31.56 6.81
N PRO A 374 -0.02 30.27 7.17
CA PRO A 374 0.08 29.12 6.28
C PRO A 374 -1.26 28.78 5.60
N LEU A 375 -1.22 28.48 4.29
CA LEU A 375 -2.36 28.00 3.53
C LEU A 375 -2.23 26.49 3.31
N ARG A 376 -3.16 25.70 3.88
CA ARG A 376 -3.17 24.24 3.84
C ARG A 376 -4.24 23.75 2.89
N ILE A 377 -3.87 23.29 1.69
CA ILE A 377 -4.79 22.77 0.66
C ILE A 377 -4.71 21.24 0.69
N ALA A 378 -5.84 20.57 0.92
CA ALA A 378 -5.94 19.13 1.02
C ALA A 378 -6.92 18.53 0.01
N GLU A 379 -6.67 17.31 -0.42
CA GLU A 379 -7.55 16.53 -1.29
C GLU A 379 -7.36 15.03 -1.02
N ILE A 380 -8.44 14.25 -1.06
CA ILE A 380 -8.35 12.82 -1.33
C ILE A 380 -8.43 12.67 -2.84
N GLY A 381 -7.28 12.81 -3.49
CA GLY A 381 -7.14 12.95 -4.93
C GLY A 381 -6.76 11.64 -5.61
N ASN A 382 -7.45 11.31 -6.72
CA ASN A 382 -7.08 10.15 -7.53
C ASN A 382 -5.74 10.40 -8.23
N ASN A 383 -4.86 9.42 -8.19
CA ASN A 383 -3.59 9.41 -8.90
C ASN A 383 -3.47 8.14 -9.74
N TRP A 384 -2.78 8.26 -10.87
CA TRP A 384 -2.64 7.23 -11.86
C TRP A 384 -1.14 7.00 -12.13
N ARG A 385 -0.64 5.80 -11.85
CA ARG A 385 0.77 5.45 -12.07
C ARG A 385 0.90 4.19 -12.88
N TYR A 386 1.74 4.23 -13.90
CA TYR A 386 2.02 3.10 -14.76
C TYR A 386 2.98 2.12 -14.06
N GLU A 387 2.46 1.47 -13.02
CA GLU A 387 3.21 0.44 -12.30
C GLU A 387 3.40 -0.80 -13.17
N ARG A 388 4.60 -1.40 -13.14
CA ARG A 388 4.89 -2.64 -13.88
C ARG A 388 4.03 -3.78 -13.33
N SER A 389 3.60 -4.70 -14.21
CA SER A 389 2.68 -5.78 -13.80
C SER A 389 3.25 -6.67 -12.69
N GLY A 390 4.55 -6.93 -12.68
CA GLY A 390 5.22 -7.73 -11.64
C GLY A 390 5.28 -7.08 -10.26
N THR A 391 5.07 -5.75 -10.16
CA THR A 391 5.10 -5.04 -8.88
C THR A 391 3.72 -4.86 -8.25
N LEU A 392 2.65 -5.25 -8.93
CA LEU A 392 1.28 -5.09 -8.44
C LEU A 392 0.96 -6.06 -7.29
N ALA A 393 0.33 -5.54 -6.22
CA ALA A 393 0.09 -6.32 -5.01
C ALA A 393 -1.27 -6.03 -4.37
N GLY A 394 -2.33 -6.66 -4.90
CA GLY A 394 -3.69 -6.50 -4.36
C GLY A 394 -4.09 -5.03 -4.28
N MET A 395 -4.42 -4.56 -3.06
CA MET A 395 -4.71 -3.16 -2.77
C MET A 395 -3.47 -2.37 -2.31
N ASN A 396 -2.35 -3.05 -2.00
CA ASN A 396 -1.16 -2.39 -1.47
C ASN A 396 -0.37 -1.63 -2.54
N ARG A 397 -0.28 -2.17 -3.77
CA ARG A 397 0.34 -1.50 -4.92
C ARG A 397 -0.54 -1.63 -6.15
N VAL A 398 -1.09 -0.52 -6.59
CA VAL A 398 -2.12 -0.42 -7.63
C VAL A 398 -1.76 0.67 -8.64
N ARG A 399 -2.41 0.66 -9.80
CA ARG A 399 -2.22 1.67 -10.87
C ARG A 399 -3.11 2.90 -10.72
N ALA A 400 -4.24 2.75 -10.03
CA ALA A 400 -5.16 3.84 -9.73
C ALA A 400 -5.45 3.84 -8.22
N PHE A 401 -5.21 4.94 -7.54
CA PHE A 401 -5.40 5.07 -6.11
C PHE A 401 -5.80 6.49 -5.72
N ALA A 402 -6.50 6.61 -4.59
CA ALA A 402 -6.81 7.90 -4.00
C ALA A 402 -5.84 8.21 -2.86
N LEU A 403 -5.08 9.29 -2.99
CA LEU A 403 -4.10 9.72 -2.00
C LEU A 403 -4.69 10.80 -1.09
N ASN A 404 -4.60 10.60 0.22
CA ASN A 404 -4.81 11.67 1.20
C ASN A 404 -3.62 12.63 1.15
N ASP A 405 -3.69 13.61 0.29
CA ASP A 405 -2.59 14.51 -0.03
C ASP A 405 -2.92 15.95 0.37
N ALA A 406 -1.93 16.66 0.87
CA ALA A 406 -2.04 18.10 1.05
C ALA A 406 -0.71 18.80 0.83
N HIS A 407 -0.84 20.07 0.44
CA HIS A 407 0.25 20.99 0.19
C HIS A 407 0.07 22.21 1.07
N ILE A 408 1.04 22.45 1.94
CA ILE A 408 1.05 23.56 2.88
C ILE A 408 2.00 24.61 2.33
N PHE A 409 1.47 25.76 2.01
CA PHE A 409 2.24 26.91 1.56
C PHE A 409 2.51 27.80 2.76
N CYS A 410 3.76 27.95 3.15
CA CYS A 410 4.14 28.67 4.36
C CYS A 410 5.36 29.57 4.16
N THR A 411 5.59 30.48 5.09
CA THR A 411 6.84 31.25 5.16
C THR A 411 7.95 30.37 5.75
N PRO A 412 9.24 30.69 5.53
CA PRO A 412 10.33 29.96 6.17
C PRO A 412 10.20 29.87 7.69
N ASP A 413 9.74 30.94 8.36
CA ASP A 413 9.56 30.96 9.82
C ASP A 413 8.46 30.05 10.31
N GLN A 414 7.48 29.70 9.47
CA GLN A 414 6.40 28.78 9.79
C GLN A 414 6.73 27.31 9.51
N LEU A 415 7.82 27.03 8.78
CA LEU A 415 8.15 25.70 8.29
C LEU A 415 8.19 24.64 9.38
N MET A 416 8.86 24.90 10.48
CA MET A 416 9.02 23.97 11.58
C MET A 416 7.69 23.58 12.22
N ASP A 417 6.81 24.55 12.45
CA ASP A 417 5.49 24.33 13.03
C ASP A 417 4.59 23.52 12.09
N GLU A 418 4.67 23.77 10.78
CA GLU A 418 3.88 23.06 9.78
C GLU A 418 4.37 21.61 9.59
N VAL A 419 5.67 21.36 9.62
CA VAL A 419 6.23 20.01 9.60
C VAL A 419 5.80 19.22 10.84
N LYS A 420 5.92 19.80 12.04
CA LYS A 420 5.46 19.16 13.29
C LYS A 420 3.96 18.92 13.30
N GLY A 421 3.18 19.87 12.82
CA GLY A 421 1.72 19.73 12.67
C GLY A 421 1.32 18.60 11.72
N ALA A 422 2.06 18.43 10.63
CA ALA A 422 1.85 17.32 9.68
C ALA A 422 2.22 15.96 10.28
N ILE A 423 3.32 15.88 11.04
CA ILE A 423 3.72 14.67 11.78
C ILE A 423 2.65 14.32 12.83
N ASP A 424 2.20 15.31 13.62
CA ASP A 424 1.16 15.10 14.65
C ASP A 424 -0.16 14.58 14.06
N LEU A 425 -0.57 15.11 12.90
CA LEU A 425 -1.76 14.60 12.20
C LEU A 425 -1.60 13.14 11.77
N ALA A 426 -0.44 12.75 11.22
CA ALA A 426 -0.16 11.37 10.85
C ALA A 426 -0.16 10.43 12.08
N LEU A 427 0.40 10.89 13.21
CA LEU A 427 0.36 10.18 14.49
C LEU A 427 -1.07 10.02 15.02
N TYR A 428 -1.88 11.05 14.91
CA TYR A 428 -3.28 11.00 15.32
C TYR A 428 -4.08 9.98 14.49
N PHE A 429 -3.91 9.98 13.15
CA PHE A 429 -4.53 8.97 12.30
C PHE A 429 -4.06 7.57 12.65
N SER A 430 -2.75 7.39 12.84
CA SER A 430 -2.17 6.10 13.24
C SER A 430 -2.80 5.59 14.54
N LYS A 431 -2.93 6.46 15.55
CA LYS A 431 -3.55 6.14 16.83
C LYS A 431 -5.00 5.71 16.70
N VAL A 432 -5.84 6.44 15.96
CA VAL A 432 -7.27 6.11 15.81
C VAL A 432 -7.46 4.84 14.98
N LEU A 433 -6.63 4.64 13.96
CA LEU A 433 -6.70 3.49 13.05
C LEU A 433 -6.00 2.23 13.60
N GLY A 434 -5.37 2.30 14.78
CA GLY A 434 -4.70 1.16 15.40
C GLY A 434 -3.37 0.79 14.72
N ILE A 435 -2.72 1.74 14.08
CA ILE A 435 -1.37 1.58 13.53
C ILE A 435 -0.39 1.88 14.67
N ASP A 436 -0.12 0.87 15.51
CA ASP A 436 0.64 1.04 16.74
C ASP A 436 2.15 0.82 16.54
N GLU A 437 2.53 0.12 15.44
CA GLU A 437 3.93 -0.24 15.12
C GLU A 437 4.35 0.41 13.82
N PHE A 438 5.25 1.37 13.90
CA PHE A 438 5.90 1.99 12.74
C PHE A 438 7.28 2.54 13.15
N SER A 439 8.14 2.78 12.14
CA SER A 439 9.43 3.43 12.31
C SER A 439 9.53 4.64 11.39
N TYR A 440 10.36 5.61 11.78
CA TYR A 440 10.64 6.75 10.91
C TYR A 440 11.86 6.50 10.05
N GLN A 441 11.78 6.93 8.80
CA GLN A 441 12.92 7.02 7.90
C GLN A 441 13.04 8.45 7.41
N LEU A 442 14.22 9.06 7.61
CA LEU A 442 14.60 10.30 6.95
C LEU A 442 15.24 9.95 5.61
N SER A 443 14.47 10.10 4.54
CA SER A 443 14.87 9.78 3.17
C SER A 443 15.58 10.98 2.57
N THR A 444 16.83 10.77 2.15
CA THR A 444 17.75 11.79 1.63
C THR A 444 18.13 11.48 0.19
N ARG A 445 18.73 12.44 -0.52
CA ARG A 445 19.33 12.20 -1.83
C ARG A 445 20.59 11.34 -1.73
N ASP A 446 20.96 10.71 -2.84
CA ASP A 446 22.26 10.12 -3.11
C ASP A 446 23.11 11.04 -4.01
N ASP A 447 24.29 10.60 -4.41
CA ASP A 447 25.21 11.35 -5.26
C ASP A 447 24.95 11.17 -6.77
N VAL A 448 23.83 10.57 -7.14
CA VAL A 448 23.46 10.36 -8.56
C VAL A 448 23.16 11.71 -9.21
N LYS A 449 23.99 12.10 -10.18
CA LYS A 449 23.81 13.36 -10.91
C LYS A 449 22.50 13.37 -11.71
N ASP A 450 21.94 14.56 -11.85
CA ASP A 450 20.74 14.84 -12.66
C ASP A 450 19.43 14.16 -12.18
N LYS A 451 19.47 13.43 -11.06
CA LYS A 451 18.30 12.84 -10.39
C LYS A 451 17.57 13.85 -9.49
N TRP A 452 18.30 14.83 -8.96
CA TRP A 452 17.84 15.73 -7.91
C TRP A 452 17.78 17.19 -8.37
N LEU A 453 16.72 17.91 -8.01
CA LEU A 453 16.61 19.34 -8.24
C LEU A 453 17.22 20.12 -7.07
N GLY A 454 17.72 21.34 -7.36
CA GLY A 454 18.17 22.30 -6.33
C GLY A 454 19.66 22.26 -6.03
N THR A 455 20.05 23.11 -5.07
CA THR A 455 21.45 23.26 -4.62
C THR A 455 21.74 22.39 -3.39
N GLU A 456 23.02 22.13 -3.13
CA GLU A 456 23.50 21.44 -1.92
C GLU A 456 22.92 22.06 -0.66
N GLU A 457 23.09 23.38 -0.52
CA GLU A 457 22.61 24.16 0.64
C GLU A 457 21.11 23.98 0.90
N GLN A 458 20.27 24.03 -0.15
CA GLN A 458 18.82 23.80 -0.01
C GLN A 458 18.49 22.40 0.50
N TRP A 459 19.24 21.38 0.06
CA TRP A 459 19.10 20.02 0.55
C TRP A 459 19.52 19.87 1.99
N GLU A 460 20.66 20.46 2.38
CA GLU A 460 21.14 20.43 3.76
C GLU A 460 20.17 21.13 4.70
N ASP A 461 19.67 22.31 4.36
CA ASP A 461 18.68 23.06 5.15
C ASP A 461 17.37 22.27 5.32
N ALA A 462 16.87 21.68 4.24
CA ALA A 462 15.64 20.89 4.27
C ALA A 462 15.81 19.62 5.10
N GLN A 463 16.93 18.91 4.97
CA GLN A 463 17.24 17.70 5.74
C GLN A 463 17.39 18.03 7.23
N ALA A 464 18.10 19.14 7.54
CA ALA A 464 18.27 19.61 8.92
C ALA A 464 16.90 19.94 9.57
N ALA A 465 16.02 20.64 8.86
CA ALA A 465 14.69 20.97 9.36
C ALA A 465 13.85 19.72 9.67
N LEU A 466 13.88 18.70 8.80
CA LEU A 466 13.15 17.45 9.03
C LEU A 466 13.77 16.63 10.19
N ALA A 467 15.11 16.60 10.30
CA ALA A 467 15.80 15.94 11.41
C ALA A 467 15.47 16.62 12.75
N GLU A 468 15.58 17.95 12.82
CA GLU A 468 15.24 18.74 14.00
C GLU A 468 13.78 18.55 14.43
N ALA A 469 12.84 18.48 13.47
CA ALA A 469 11.43 18.21 13.78
C ALA A 469 11.28 16.87 14.51
N LEU A 470 11.86 15.77 13.99
CA LEU A 470 11.81 14.45 14.63
C LEU A 470 12.49 14.46 16.00
N GLU A 471 13.70 15.00 16.12
CA GLU A 471 14.47 15.04 17.34
C GLU A 471 13.77 15.86 18.43
N SER A 472 13.21 17.01 18.08
CA SER A 472 12.44 17.85 19.04
C SER A 472 11.14 17.17 19.52
N MET A 473 10.60 16.23 18.75
CA MET A 473 9.46 15.39 19.14
C MET A 473 9.89 14.09 19.85
N GLY A 474 11.19 13.90 20.11
CA GLY A 474 11.76 12.74 20.80
C GLY A 474 11.70 11.45 19.95
N GLN A 475 11.64 11.57 18.62
CA GLN A 475 11.55 10.43 17.72
C GLN A 475 12.94 10.00 17.21
N THR A 476 13.15 8.68 17.15
CA THR A 476 14.33 8.09 16.52
C THR A 476 14.02 7.71 15.07
N TYR A 477 15.01 7.83 14.19
CA TYR A 477 14.84 7.56 12.76
C TYR A 477 16.07 6.87 12.16
N LYS A 478 15.85 6.11 11.08
CA LYS A 478 16.91 5.61 10.20
C LYS A 478 17.06 6.54 9.00
N ARG A 479 18.26 6.58 8.39
CA ARG A 479 18.49 7.32 7.14
C ARG A 479 18.29 6.38 5.95
N GLY A 480 17.53 6.86 4.94
CA GLY A 480 17.35 6.21 3.64
C GLY A 480 18.00 7.05 2.55
N VAL A 481 19.23 6.71 2.18
CA VAL A 481 19.97 7.43 1.14
C VAL A 481 19.44 6.99 -0.24
N GLY A 482 19.12 7.96 -1.11
CA GLY A 482 18.57 7.71 -2.43
C GLY A 482 17.05 7.58 -2.51
N ASP A 483 16.35 7.58 -1.35
CA ASP A 483 14.90 7.40 -1.24
C ASP A 483 14.09 8.70 -1.22
N ALA A 484 14.74 9.86 -1.31
CA ALA A 484 14.07 11.16 -1.31
C ALA A 484 13.16 11.36 -2.54
N ALA A 485 12.29 12.37 -2.49
CA ALA A 485 11.65 12.88 -3.70
C ALA A 485 12.65 13.72 -4.51
N PHE A 486 12.52 13.77 -5.84
CA PHE A 486 13.49 14.50 -6.67
C PHE A 486 13.54 16.02 -6.37
N TYR A 487 12.54 16.54 -5.67
CA TYR A 487 12.41 17.95 -5.28
C TYR A 487 12.75 18.23 -3.80
N GLY A 488 12.96 17.20 -2.97
CA GLY A 488 13.30 17.41 -1.57
C GLY A 488 13.31 16.15 -0.70
N PRO A 489 13.91 16.26 0.51
CA PRO A 489 13.94 15.18 1.49
C PRO A 489 12.56 14.94 2.11
N LYS A 490 12.40 13.76 2.73
CA LYS A 490 11.12 13.38 3.34
C LYS A 490 11.30 12.54 4.60
N ILE A 491 10.34 12.67 5.51
CA ILE A 491 10.10 11.72 6.60
C ILE A 491 9.07 10.71 6.11
N ASP A 492 9.42 9.44 6.12
CA ASP A 492 8.54 8.32 5.82
C ASP A 492 8.18 7.56 7.09
N PHE A 493 6.88 7.28 7.28
CA PHE A 493 6.39 6.41 8.34
C PHE A 493 6.31 5.00 7.77
N GLN A 494 7.26 4.16 8.14
CA GLN A 494 7.37 2.79 7.67
C GLN A 494 6.53 1.87 8.56
N VAL A 495 5.57 1.17 7.98
CA VAL A 495 4.75 0.16 8.63
C VAL A 495 5.05 -1.22 8.05
N ARG A 496 4.64 -2.28 8.75
CA ARG A 496 4.83 -3.67 8.30
C ARG A 496 3.48 -4.33 8.05
N ASP A 497 3.36 -4.98 6.90
CA ASP A 497 2.20 -5.82 6.59
C ASP A 497 2.19 -7.12 7.43
N ALA A 498 1.17 -7.99 7.21
CA ALA A 498 1.06 -9.26 7.88
C ALA A 498 2.28 -10.19 7.65
N HIS A 499 2.99 -10.01 6.53
CA HIS A 499 4.21 -10.74 6.19
C HIS A 499 5.49 -10.04 6.65
N ARG A 500 5.40 -8.99 7.50
CA ARG A 500 6.50 -8.15 7.99
C ARG A 500 7.25 -7.35 6.91
N ARG A 501 6.68 -7.19 5.71
CA ARG A 501 7.29 -6.37 4.67
C ARG A 501 7.06 -4.89 4.98
N GLU A 502 8.12 -4.12 4.99
CA GLU A 502 8.04 -2.68 5.22
C GLU A 502 7.50 -1.95 3.99
N PHE A 503 6.66 -0.95 4.24
CA PHE A 503 6.22 0.01 3.23
C PHE A 503 5.86 1.35 3.87
N THR A 504 5.99 2.41 3.11
CA THR A 504 5.62 3.76 3.55
C THR A 504 4.09 3.91 3.56
N ASN A 505 3.52 4.22 4.73
CA ASN A 505 2.10 4.58 4.86
C ASN A 505 1.89 6.08 4.78
N SER A 506 2.61 6.85 5.60
CA SER A 506 2.49 8.30 5.68
C SER A 506 3.82 8.97 5.35
N THR A 507 3.78 10.21 4.86
CA THR A 507 4.99 10.97 4.50
C THR A 507 4.82 12.46 4.76
N VAL A 508 5.92 13.12 5.13
CA VAL A 508 6.03 14.59 5.23
C VAL A 508 7.30 15.02 4.49
N GLN A 509 7.19 15.93 3.54
CA GLN A 509 8.28 16.30 2.63
C GLN A 509 8.43 17.81 2.59
N VAL A 510 9.66 18.31 2.55
CA VAL A 510 9.98 19.75 2.42
C VAL A 510 10.46 20.02 1.00
N ASP A 511 9.87 21.02 0.37
CA ASP A 511 10.10 21.37 -1.04
C ASP A 511 10.39 22.88 -1.20
N PHE A 512 11.61 23.16 -1.66
CA PHE A 512 12.03 24.51 -2.08
C PHE A 512 12.04 24.66 -3.61
N GLN A 513 11.81 23.57 -4.39
CA GLN A 513 12.03 23.51 -5.83
C GLN A 513 10.78 23.86 -6.64
N LEU A 514 9.64 23.24 -6.34
CA LEU A 514 8.38 23.58 -7.02
C LEU A 514 7.98 25.05 -6.80
N PRO A 515 8.13 25.64 -5.60
CA PRO A 515 7.93 27.07 -5.43
C PRO A 515 8.79 27.93 -6.37
N GLN A 516 10.01 27.53 -6.70
CA GLN A 516 10.87 28.24 -7.66
C GLN A 516 10.39 28.04 -9.10
N ARG A 517 10.09 26.80 -9.49
CA ARG A 517 9.68 26.45 -10.86
C ARG A 517 8.35 27.08 -11.27
N PHE A 518 7.46 27.31 -10.31
CA PHE A 518 6.15 27.95 -10.50
C PHE A 518 6.14 29.43 -10.12
N ASP A 519 7.27 30.01 -9.76
CA ASP A 519 7.43 31.38 -9.32
C ASP A 519 6.41 31.79 -8.23
N LEU A 520 6.31 30.95 -7.20
CA LEU A 520 5.33 31.14 -6.12
C LEU A 520 5.82 32.19 -5.12
N GLU A 521 5.12 33.33 -5.07
CA GLU A 521 5.46 34.45 -4.18
C GLU A 521 4.28 34.82 -3.27
N TYR A 522 4.58 35.51 -2.19
CA TYR A 522 3.62 36.18 -1.33
C TYR A 522 4.08 37.60 -1.03
N VAL A 523 3.14 38.49 -0.72
CA VAL A 523 3.46 39.84 -0.26
C VAL A 523 3.77 39.80 1.23
N ALA A 524 5.02 40.12 1.58
CA ALA A 524 5.49 40.19 2.95
C ALA A 524 4.96 41.43 3.68
N GLU A 525 5.20 41.52 5.01
CA GLU A 525 4.73 42.63 5.83
C GLU A 525 5.33 44.00 5.39
N ASP A 526 6.56 43.95 4.89
CA ASP A 526 7.27 45.11 4.36
C ASP A 526 6.84 45.52 2.94
N GLY A 527 5.82 44.84 2.38
CA GLY A 527 5.30 45.09 1.01
C GLY A 527 6.16 44.46 -0.09
N THR A 528 7.27 43.83 0.22
CA THR A 528 8.12 43.13 -0.76
C THR A 528 7.54 41.75 -1.13
N ARG A 529 7.90 41.26 -2.32
CA ARG A 529 7.56 39.91 -2.72
C ARG A 529 8.63 38.96 -2.26
N LYS A 530 8.24 37.90 -1.55
CA LYS A 530 9.14 36.88 -1.05
C LYS A 530 8.68 35.49 -1.52
N ARG A 531 9.65 34.59 -1.71
CA ARG A 531 9.40 33.20 -2.05
C ARG A 531 9.00 32.42 -0.80
N ARG A 532 8.13 31.45 -0.97
CA ARG A 532 7.66 30.57 0.11
C ARG A 532 8.32 29.21 0.07
N VAL A 533 8.09 28.43 1.13
CA VAL A 533 8.38 27.00 1.22
C VAL A 533 7.08 26.23 1.08
N MET A 534 7.17 25.01 0.59
CA MET A 534 6.03 24.10 0.50
C MET A 534 6.31 22.82 1.27
N VAL A 535 5.33 22.40 2.07
CA VAL A 535 5.36 21.09 2.73
C VAL A 535 4.31 20.20 2.06
N HIS A 536 4.75 19.06 1.53
CA HIS A 536 3.86 18.02 1.04
C HIS A 536 3.63 17.03 2.17
N ARG A 537 2.41 16.55 2.32
CA ARG A 537 2.14 15.48 3.28
C ARG A 537 1.07 14.52 2.79
N GLY A 538 1.30 13.22 3.03
CA GLY A 538 0.30 12.17 2.94
C GLY A 538 0.07 11.58 4.32
N ALA A 539 -0.81 12.17 5.15
CA ALA A 539 -0.93 11.78 6.56
C ALA A 539 -1.57 10.40 6.75
N ALA A 540 -2.54 10.03 5.90
CA ALA A 540 -3.15 8.70 5.88
C ALA A 540 -2.67 7.85 4.69
N GLY A 541 -1.85 8.42 3.80
CA GLY A 541 -1.35 7.76 2.59
C GLY A 541 -2.42 7.47 1.53
N ALA A 542 -2.19 6.46 0.71
CA ALA A 542 -3.16 6.01 -0.29
C ALA A 542 -4.28 5.18 0.36
N MET A 543 -5.53 5.49 0.03
CA MET A 543 -6.72 4.82 0.59
C MET A 543 -6.70 3.30 0.37
N GLU A 544 -6.24 2.86 -0.79
CA GLU A 544 -6.10 1.46 -1.15
C GLU A 544 -5.07 0.74 -0.26
N ARG A 545 -3.90 1.36 -0.07
CA ARG A 545 -2.82 0.83 0.78
C ARG A 545 -3.21 0.82 2.25
N LEU A 546 -3.78 1.91 2.75
CA LEU A 546 -4.32 1.98 4.11
C LEU A 546 -5.36 0.89 4.33
N PHE A 547 -6.27 0.69 3.37
CA PHE A 547 -7.31 -0.33 3.47
C PHE A 547 -6.74 -1.75 3.49
N SER A 548 -5.74 -2.07 2.65
CA SER A 548 -5.06 -3.37 2.70
C SER A 548 -4.44 -3.64 4.08
N TYR A 549 -3.76 -2.64 4.63
CA TYR A 549 -3.19 -2.72 5.97
C TYR A 549 -4.25 -2.96 7.05
N LEU A 550 -5.36 -2.22 7.01
CA LEU A 550 -6.45 -2.38 8.00
C LEU A 550 -7.15 -3.74 7.89
N ILE A 551 -7.32 -4.30 6.69
CA ILE A 551 -7.83 -5.67 6.51
C ILE A 551 -6.93 -6.66 7.24
N GLU A 552 -5.62 -6.56 7.06
CA GLU A 552 -4.63 -7.46 7.68
C GLU A 552 -4.52 -7.22 9.19
N ARG A 553 -4.45 -5.97 9.62
CA ARG A 553 -4.35 -5.58 11.03
C ARG A 553 -5.52 -6.11 11.86
N TYR A 554 -6.73 -5.96 11.35
CA TYR A 554 -7.96 -6.39 12.02
C TYR A 554 -8.40 -7.81 11.62
N ALA A 555 -7.68 -8.49 10.74
CA ALA A 555 -8.10 -9.78 10.16
C ALA A 555 -9.57 -9.73 9.66
N GLY A 556 -9.98 -8.60 9.09
CA GLY A 556 -11.34 -8.31 8.63
C GLY A 556 -12.36 -7.96 9.73
N ALA A 557 -11.98 -8.05 11.01
CA ALA A 557 -12.87 -7.69 12.15
C ALA A 557 -12.74 -6.20 12.50
N PHE A 558 -13.04 -5.32 11.54
CA PHE A 558 -12.90 -3.87 11.70
C PHE A 558 -13.60 -3.33 12.97
N PRO A 559 -13.10 -2.23 13.58
CA PRO A 559 -13.79 -1.51 14.63
C PRO A 559 -15.23 -1.16 14.23
N THR A 560 -16.11 -1.06 15.20
CA THR A 560 -17.56 -0.85 14.97
C THR A 560 -17.83 0.35 14.08
N TRP A 561 -17.13 1.47 14.27
CA TRP A 561 -17.32 2.68 13.49
C TRP A 561 -16.94 2.53 12.00
N LEU A 562 -16.00 1.62 11.67
CA LEU A 562 -15.59 1.31 10.28
C LEU A 562 -16.41 0.18 9.66
N HIS A 563 -16.92 -0.76 10.45
CA HIS A 563 -17.52 -1.98 9.92
C HIS A 563 -18.74 -1.67 9.02
N PRO A 564 -18.87 -2.27 7.82
CA PRO A 564 -19.93 -1.94 6.87
C PRO A 564 -21.34 -2.30 7.40
N THR A 565 -21.44 -3.35 8.19
CA THR A 565 -22.65 -3.74 8.95
C THR A 565 -22.32 -3.74 10.43
N GLN A 566 -22.79 -2.75 11.18
CA GLN A 566 -22.43 -2.60 12.60
C GLN A 566 -23.26 -3.51 13.51
N VAL A 567 -24.52 -3.75 13.12
CA VAL A 567 -25.46 -4.62 13.84
C VAL A 567 -26.18 -5.52 12.86
N VAL A 568 -26.32 -6.79 13.20
CA VAL A 568 -27.30 -7.69 12.62
C VAL A 568 -28.42 -7.91 13.64
N VAL A 569 -29.67 -7.56 13.29
CA VAL A 569 -30.85 -7.89 14.12
C VAL A 569 -31.41 -9.22 13.61
N ALA A 570 -31.45 -10.23 14.46
CA ALA A 570 -31.91 -11.59 14.11
C ALA A 570 -33.15 -11.99 14.91
N SER A 571 -34.25 -12.22 14.22
CA SER A 571 -35.47 -12.78 14.83
C SER A 571 -35.29 -14.28 15.12
N THR A 572 -35.80 -14.76 16.25
CA THR A 572 -35.77 -16.18 16.61
C THR A 572 -36.80 -17.00 15.85
N LYS A 573 -37.95 -16.40 15.51
CA LYS A 573 -39.05 -16.95 14.76
C LYS A 573 -39.73 -15.87 13.91
N ASP A 574 -40.53 -16.26 12.92
CA ASP A 574 -41.19 -15.33 12.00
C ASP A 574 -42.17 -14.39 12.71
N GLU A 575 -42.81 -14.81 13.81
CA GLU A 575 -43.70 -13.99 14.62
C GLU A 575 -43.04 -12.76 15.25
N PHE A 576 -41.69 -12.73 15.37
CA PHE A 576 -40.90 -11.60 15.90
C PHE A 576 -40.25 -10.75 14.78
N ASN A 577 -40.58 -11.02 13.52
CA ASN A 577 -40.04 -10.27 12.39
C ASN A 577 -40.39 -8.79 12.42
N ASP A 578 -41.64 -8.46 12.81
CA ASP A 578 -42.09 -7.08 12.90
C ASP A 578 -41.29 -6.30 13.95
N TYR A 579 -41.07 -6.88 15.14
CA TYR A 579 -40.23 -6.27 16.18
C TYR A 579 -38.76 -6.16 15.73
N ALA A 580 -38.22 -7.17 15.02
CA ALA A 580 -36.89 -7.09 14.45
C ALA A 580 -36.76 -5.91 13.46
N GLN A 581 -37.81 -5.67 12.64
CA GLN A 581 -37.84 -4.52 11.73
C GLN A 581 -37.94 -3.19 12.48
N GLU A 582 -38.69 -3.11 13.56
CA GLU A 582 -38.78 -1.93 14.44
C GLU A 582 -37.40 -1.61 15.07
N VAL A 583 -36.75 -2.60 15.66
CA VAL A 583 -35.37 -2.48 16.18
C VAL A 583 -34.41 -1.98 15.09
N GLY A 584 -34.50 -2.59 13.90
CA GLY A 584 -33.70 -2.15 12.76
C GLY A 584 -33.99 -0.72 12.32
N ALA A 585 -35.25 -0.31 12.29
CA ALA A 585 -35.66 1.05 11.96
C ALA A 585 -35.14 2.08 13.00
N ARG A 586 -35.23 1.73 14.28
CA ARG A 586 -34.74 2.60 15.37
C ARG A 586 -33.21 2.79 15.31
N LEU A 587 -32.45 1.72 15.04
CA LEU A 587 -31.00 1.78 14.83
C LEU A 587 -30.64 2.64 13.61
N ARG A 588 -31.37 2.47 12.47
CA ARG A 588 -31.16 3.29 11.25
C ARG A 588 -31.43 4.77 11.49
N ALA A 589 -32.48 5.10 12.26
CA ALA A 589 -32.78 6.48 12.64
C ALA A 589 -31.62 7.14 13.39
N SER A 590 -30.82 6.36 14.15
CA SER A 590 -29.58 6.79 14.80
C SER A 590 -28.32 6.64 13.93
N ARG A 591 -28.50 6.47 12.59
CA ARG A 591 -27.42 6.31 11.60
C ARG A 591 -26.52 5.09 11.80
N VAL A 592 -26.98 4.07 12.53
CA VAL A 592 -26.29 2.79 12.65
C VAL A 592 -26.51 1.98 11.38
N ARG A 593 -25.44 1.41 10.82
CA ARG A 593 -25.50 0.50 9.66
C ARG A 593 -25.96 -0.86 10.12
N VAL A 594 -27.25 -1.16 9.89
CA VAL A 594 -27.92 -2.36 10.40
C VAL A 594 -28.49 -3.21 9.28
N GLN A 595 -28.29 -4.51 9.38
CA GLN A 595 -28.96 -5.53 8.60
C GLN A 595 -30.00 -6.23 9.49
N VAL A 596 -31.25 -6.37 9.02
CA VAL A 596 -32.27 -7.17 9.70
C VAL A 596 -32.40 -8.53 9.01
N ASP A 597 -32.18 -9.60 9.74
CA ASP A 597 -32.24 -10.97 9.24
C ASP A 597 -33.57 -11.63 9.66
N THR A 598 -34.57 -11.50 8.80
CA THR A 598 -35.91 -12.10 8.95
C THR A 598 -36.06 -13.38 8.13
N ARG A 599 -34.96 -13.97 7.65
CA ARG A 599 -35.07 -15.24 6.91
C ARG A 599 -35.69 -16.33 7.79
N SER A 600 -36.52 -17.22 7.19
CA SER A 600 -37.08 -18.39 7.86
C SER A 600 -36.01 -19.48 8.04
N GLU A 601 -34.96 -19.14 8.84
CA GLU A 601 -33.82 -19.99 9.13
C GLU A 601 -33.60 -20.11 10.64
N ARG A 602 -32.93 -21.19 11.08
CA ARG A 602 -32.58 -21.38 12.49
C ARG A 602 -31.67 -20.23 12.99
N LEU A 603 -31.92 -19.75 14.20
CA LEU A 603 -31.16 -18.66 14.81
C LEU A 603 -29.63 -18.88 14.75
N ASN A 604 -29.17 -20.10 15.05
CA ASN A 604 -27.73 -20.44 15.00
C ASN A 604 -27.13 -20.23 13.60
N ARG A 605 -27.90 -20.42 12.53
CA ARG A 605 -27.43 -20.14 11.18
C ARG A 605 -27.33 -18.64 10.92
N LYS A 606 -28.31 -17.84 11.35
CA LYS A 606 -28.27 -16.37 11.26
C LYS A 606 -27.07 -15.82 12.00
N ILE A 607 -26.83 -16.29 13.24
CA ILE A 607 -25.66 -15.91 14.05
C ILE A 607 -24.36 -16.29 13.34
N ARG A 608 -24.23 -17.53 12.86
CA ARG A 608 -23.05 -17.99 12.13
C ARG A 608 -22.76 -17.14 10.90
N ASP A 609 -23.79 -16.83 10.11
CA ASP A 609 -23.62 -16.01 8.91
C ASP A 609 -23.15 -14.58 9.25
N ALA A 610 -23.64 -13.99 10.35
CA ALA A 610 -23.16 -12.70 10.86
C ALA A 610 -21.70 -12.80 11.38
N ARG A 611 -21.36 -13.89 12.09
CA ARG A 611 -19.98 -14.13 12.58
C ARG A 611 -18.96 -14.29 11.44
N LEU A 612 -19.35 -14.99 10.37
CA LEU A 612 -18.49 -15.13 9.18
C LEU A 612 -18.18 -13.77 8.53
N LYS A 613 -19.11 -12.83 8.58
CA LYS A 613 -18.92 -11.43 8.15
C LYS A 613 -18.21 -10.56 9.17
N LYS A 614 -17.80 -11.10 10.32
CA LYS A 614 -17.11 -10.36 11.40
C LYS A 614 -17.93 -9.20 11.97
N VAL A 615 -19.26 -9.27 11.93
CA VAL A 615 -20.16 -8.21 12.43
C VAL A 615 -19.88 -7.93 13.91
N PRO A 616 -19.78 -6.66 14.34
CA PRO A 616 -19.49 -6.29 15.74
C PRO A 616 -20.57 -6.78 16.71
N PHE A 617 -21.85 -6.53 16.42
CA PHE A 617 -22.94 -6.83 17.29
C PHE A 617 -24.05 -7.61 16.60
N ILE A 618 -24.60 -8.61 17.25
CA ILE A 618 -25.77 -9.35 16.84
C ILE A 618 -26.84 -9.16 17.90
N ALA A 619 -27.91 -8.44 17.56
CA ALA A 619 -29.07 -8.23 18.41
C ALA A 619 -30.12 -9.31 18.12
N VAL A 620 -30.31 -10.24 19.04
CA VAL A 620 -31.32 -11.29 18.94
C VAL A 620 -32.61 -10.79 19.57
N VAL A 621 -33.72 -11.05 18.89
CA VAL A 621 -35.06 -10.69 19.37
C VAL A 621 -36.01 -11.90 19.27
N GLY A 622 -36.74 -12.15 20.31
CA GLY A 622 -37.64 -13.31 20.44
C GLY A 622 -38.73 -13.10 21.49
N GLU A 623 -39.20 -14.22 22.01
CA GLU A 623 -40.34 -14.30 22.94
C GLU A 623 -40.15 -13.48 24.24
N LYS A 624 -38.92 -13.35 24.71
CA LYS A 624 -38.60 -12.57 25.92
C LYS A 624 -38.40 -11.10 25.61
N GLU A 625 -37.65 -10.82 24.55
CA GLU A 625 -37.20 -9.47 24.21
C GLU A 625 -38.32 -8.60 23.64
N ALA A 626 -39.16 -9.15 22.73
CA ALA A 626 -40.17 -8.35 22.06
C ALA A 626 -41.23 -7.75 23.00
N PRO A 627 -41.84 -8.48 23.95
CA PRO A 627 -42.82 -7.88 24.88
C PRO A 627 -42.19 -6.87 25.84
N ALA A 628 -40.89 -7.04 26.15
CA ALA A 628 -40.17 -6.17 27.10
C ALA A 628 -39.60 -4.90 26.42
N GLY A 629 -39.64 -4.78 25.09
CA GLY A 629 -38.92 -3.71 24.37
C GLY A 629 -37.38 -3.81 24.47
N HIS A 630 -36.86 -5.03 24.65
CA HIS A 630 -35.46 -5.34 24.85
C HIS A 630 -34.82 -5.96 23.62
N VAL A 631 -33.51 -6.06 23.63
CA VAL A 631 -32.68 -6.83 22.71
C VAL A 631 -31.66 -7.64 23.47
N ASN A 632 -31.35 -8.85 23.02
CA ASN A 632 -30.23 -9.65 23.54
C ASN A 632 -29.03 -9.46 22.62
N VAL A 633 -28.05 -8.67 23.07
CA VAL A 633 -26.90 -8.25 22.29
C VAL A 633 -25.73 -9.20 22.50
N ASN A 634 -25.25 -9.78 21.41
CA ASN A 634 -24.02 -10.61 21.38
C ASN A 634 -22.90 -9.82 20.72
N ASP A 635 -21.81 -9.58 21.42
CA ASP A 635 -20.60 -8.99 20.85
C ASP A 635 -19.68 -10.06 20.20
N ARG A 636 -18.52 -9.65 19.65
CA ARG A 636 -17.55 -10.55 19.03
C ARG A 636 -16.87 -11.52 19.99
N THR A 637 -16.91 -11.25 21.29
CA THR A 637 -16.33 -12.11 22.35
C THR A 637 -17.33 -13.14 22.86
N ASP A 638 -18.52 -13.25 22.21
CA ASP A 638 -19.66 -14.07 22.59
C ASP A 638 -20.27 -13.69 23.96
N LYS A 639 -19.94 -12.49 24.45
CA LYS A 639 -20.61 -11.92 25.62
C LYS A 639 -22.03 -11.52 25.21
N GLN A 640 -23.00 -12.01 26.00
CA GLN A 640 -24.44 -11.75 25.80
C GLN A 640 -24.94 -10.84 26.91
N VAL A 641 -25.66 -9.79 26.53
CA VAL A 641 -26.28 -8.86 27.45
C VAL A 641 -27.68 -8.52 26.96
N GLU A 642 -28.69 -8.82 27.77
CA GLU A 642 -30.05 -8.33 27.54
C GLU A 642 -30.17 -6.90 28.07
N MET A 643 -30.72 -6.00 27.24
CA MET A 643 -30.91 -4.60 27.61
C MET A 643 -32.09 -3.96 26.87
N PRO A 644 -32.66 -2.86 27.38
CA PRO A 644 -33.62 -2.04 26.66
C PRO A 644 -33.07 -1.57 25.32
N LEU A 645 -33.93 -1.52 24.28
CA LEU A 645 -33.52 -1.07 22.93
C LEU A 645 -32.85 0.31 22.97
N GLU A 646 -33.39 1.28 23.71
CA GLU A 646 -32.81 2.63 23.79
C GLU A 646 -31.44 2.66 24.46
N ALA A 647 -31.18 1.78 25.43
CA ALA A 647 -29.86 1.63 26.04
C ALA A 647 -28.84 1.08 25.02
N PHE A 648 -29.24 0.12 24.20
CA PHE A 648 -28.41 -0.41 23.12
C PHE A 648 -28.12 0.65 22.05
N VAL A 649 -29.13 1.41 21.60
CA VAL A 649 -28.97 2.51 20.65
C VAL A 649 -27.99 3.54 21.18
N SER A 650 -28.10 3.92 22.47
CA SER A 650 -27.20 4.87 23.10
C SER A 650 -25.75 4.34 23.18
N MET A 651 -25.59 3.08 23.59
CA MET A 651 -24.29 2.43 23.73
C MET A 651 -23.55 2.38 22.38
N ILE A 652 -24.21 1.89 21.34
CA ILE A 652 -23.56 1.75 20.02
C ILE A 652 -23.28 3.12 19.37
N SER A 653 -24.18 4.10 19.56
CA SER A 653 -23.96 5.45 19.07
C SER A 653 -22.75 6.11 19.71
N ALA A 654 -22.56 5.93 21.03
CA ALA A 654 -21.38 6.40 21.74
C ALA A 654 -20.11 5.71 21.23
N GLU A 655 -20.11 4.37 21.07
CA GLU A 655 -18.97 3.61 20.56
C GLU A 655 -18.54 4.06 19.14
N ILE A 656 -19.52 4.32 18.26
CA ILE A 656 -19.27 4.84 16.92
C ILE A 656 -18.69 6.26 16.98
N ALA A 657 -19.27 7.14 17.80
CA ALA A 657 -18.83 8.54 17.94
C ALA A 657 -17.42 8.66 18.52
N GLU A 658 -17.09 7.82 19.49
CA GLU A 658 -15.77 7.77 20.12
C GLU A 658 -14.72 7.03 19.26
N ARG A 659 -15.13 6.45 18.14
CA ARG A 659 -14.27 5.64 17.25
C ARG A 659 -13.49 4.57 18.03
N ARG A 660 -14.14 3.88 18.96
CA ARG A 660 -13.50 2.81 19.74
C ARG A 660 -12.99 1.70 18.83
N ARG A 661 -11.80 1.17 19.18
CA ARG A 661 -11.14 0.07 18.49
C ARG A 661 -11.76 -1.29 18.83
#